data_2a43db883cdadb641f688195dc1fe858
#
_entry.id   2a43db883cdadb641f688195dc1fe858
#
_cell.length_a   1.000
_cell.length_b   1.000
_cell.length_c   1.000
_cell.angle_alpha   90.00
_cell.angle_beta   90.00
_cell.angle_gamma   90.00
#
_symmetry.space_group_name_H-M   'P 1'
#
loop_
_entity.id
_entity.type
_entity.pdbx_description
1 polymer ?
#
loop_
_entity_poly.entity_id
_entity_poly.type
_entity_poly.pdbx_seq_one_letter_code
_entity_poly.pdbx_strand_id
1 'polypeptide(L)'
;MAFLLKDTIHRSLVDSVYNEFLSRRANYYYFIGNILEWDNPLNPGVPEVTQDYERFTRNGILSVKKINLRDVSYVVPRIDWTPNTVYDQFDGNYNTTSPAPSGATSLKDAIFYVLTSTYGVYKCIFNNNGAASTEEPTGQDITMTSTSDGYVWKYMYTIPLSSQNRFLTMDYMPVQRAVTNAYYSRGEVSSIVIDYAGSNYNGNAFVTLSVVGEFAGGAGNSIANVRPVFNTQGEFLKVLIDDAGANYKSARIVINDSLGAGFSHYNNISNVNIYNTGAGYTTAVRNNTRATITTTGSSQPTSSAYANIVYSTSNAIVGVTLTNKGYGYSTAARANTTITIATTGNSQPSSNGTANLNFATSAVLTPVLVNGSIHSVLIEDEGLGYSSNISTTISTIGDGTGVVLTPFVNAYGEIEDIIIEERGSGYTHLDISFSSATGTGANAYANLSVDDLDTLQTVVELSAVNGGIHAFRVANAGSGYSYANVTVTGDGQYFGGNVVLYNNTINYITVTTPGIGYTYANVTITGNGSNANVSAIMSPTGGHGSDPVRELFADTLMFTSTINNEKNHGVDVQNDYRQFGIIKDLTKHNSGLAFANIIGSACYLLTMDSVSGLVRDDILTHTADGSKRSFEIVEVINSTSQLLIQDKNNHDLAIADVLKDETANVEYAVVTINKSPDINKFSGDLLYIDNRTAVSHSAQQLVTLRTVIKL
;
A
#
# COMPACT_ATOMS: atom_id res chain seq x y z
N MET A 1 -36.35 25.58 -3.90
CA MET A 1 -36.41 24.09 -3.73
C MET A 1 -35.37 23.31 -4.54
N ALA A 2 -34.57 23.95 -5.40
CA ALA A 2 -33.48 23.31 -6.16
C ALA A 2 -32.17 23.10 -5.34
N PHE A 3 -32.07 23.66 -4.15
CA PHE A 3 -30.82 23.75 -3.40
C PHE A 3 -30.47 22.52 -2.54
N LEU A 4 -31.46 21.83 -2.02
CA LEU A 4 -31.24 20.67 -1.11
C LEU A 4 -30.83 19.39 -1.83
N LEU A 5 -31.08 19.29 -3.12
CA LEU A 5 -30.76 18.09 -3.90
C LEU A 5 -29.29 18.03 -4.31
N LYS A 6 -28.59 19.16 -4.42
CA LYS A 6 -27.23 19.21 -4.99
C LYS A 6 -26.21 18.49 -4.11
N ASP A 7 -26.13 18.79 -2.83
CA ASP A 7 -25.13 18.18 -1.93
C ASP A 7 -25.42 16.70 -1.65
N THR A 8 -26.71 16.33 -1.58
CA THR A 8 -27.10 14.93 -1.44
C THR A 8 -26.77 14.11 -2.69
N ILE A 9 -26.94 14.69 -3.90
CA ILE A 9 -26.59 14.04 -5.16
C ILE A 9 -25.06 13.89 -5.27
N HIS A 10 -24.30 14.94 -4.98
CA HIS A 10 -22.84 14.89 -5.02
C HIS A 10 -22.31 13.79 -4.08
N ARG A 11 -22.80 13.74 -2.84
CA ARG A 11 -22.42 12.69 -1.90
C ARG A 11 -22.80 11.31 -2.41
N SER A 12 -24.00 11.14 -2.96
CA SER A 12 -24.45 9.87 -3.51
C SER A 12 -23.57 9.41 -4.69
N LEU A 13 -23.07 10.33 -5.51
CA LEU A 13 -22.12 10.02 -6.58
C LEU A 13 -20.77 9.60 -6.01
N VAL A 14 -20.24 10.33 -5.04
CA VAL A 14 -18.98 10.00 -4.36
C VAL A 14 -19.07 8.64 -3.67
N ASP A 15 -20.16 8.41 -2.92
CA ASP A 15 -20.42 7.11 -2.28
C ASP A 15 -20.57 5.98 -3.31
N SER A 16 -21.15 6.25 -4.48
CA SER A 16 -21.29 5.26 -5.55
C SER A 16 -19.92 4.86 -6.11
N VAL A 17 -19.05 5.83 -6.41
CA VAL A 17 -17.70 5.56 -6.89
C VAL A 17 -16.89 4.81 -5.83
N TYR A 18 -16.93 5.25 -4.58
CA TYR A 18 -16.22 4.57 -3.50
C TYR A 18 -16.72 3.12 -3.31
N ASN A 19 -18.02 2.89 -3.41
CA ASN A 19 -18.64 1.57 -3.32
C ASN A 19 -18.28 0.65 -4.51
N GLU A 20 -17.95 1.18 -5.68
CA GLU A 20 -17.42 0.35 -6.78
C GLU A 20 -16.09 -0.27 -6.43
N PHE A 21 -15.19 0.47 -5.73
CA PHE A 21 -13.95 -0.09 -5.19
C PHE A 21 -14.22 -1.14 -4.11
N LEU A 22 -15.18 -0.89 -3.21
CA LEU A 22 -15.58 -1.86 -2.19
C LEU A 22 -16.13 -3.14 -2.78
N SER A 23 -16.97 -3.03 -3.82
CA SER A 23 -17.64 -4.17 -4.45
C SER A 23 -16.80 -4.87 -5.51
N ARG A 24 -15.66 -4.30 -5.90
CA ARG A 24 -14.75 -4.78 -6.97
C ARG A 24 -15.47 -5.04 -8.29
N ARG A 25 -16.51 -4.28 -8.58
CA ARG A 25 -17.28 -4.43 -9.82
C ARG A 25 -16.57 -3.86 -11.04
N ALA A 26 -15.59 -2.97 -10.82
CA ALA A 26 -14.81 -2.31 -11.85
C ALA A 26 -13.32 -2.30 -11.49
N ASN A 27 -12.46 -2.28 -12.51
CA ASN A 27 -11.02 -2.16 -12.36
C ASN A 27 -10.57 -0.76 -12.76
N TYR A 28 -10.07 0.00 -11.82
CA TYR A 28 -9.53 1.34 -12.03
C TYR A 28 -8.01 1.31 -12.07
N TYR A 29 -7.44 2.09 -12.95
CA TYR A 29 -6.00 2.18 -13.14
C TYR A 29 -5.55 3.63 -13.24
N TYR A 30 -4.44 3.98 -12.61
CA TYR A 30 -3.64 5.11 -13.06
C TYR A 30 -2.90 4.70 -14.32
N PHE A 31 -2.87 5.57 -15.31
CA PHE A 31 -1.96 5.46 -16.44
C PHE A 31 -0.94 6.59 -16.39
N ILE A 32 0.24 6.35 -16.95
CA ILE A 32 1.25 7.34 -17.28
C ILE A 32 1.52 7.27 -18.78
N GLY A 33 1.85 8.41 -19.36
CA GLY A 33 2.06 8.46 -20.79
C GLY A 33 2.58 9.79 -21.28
N ASN A 34 2.59 9.90 -22.61
CA ASN A 34 3.07 11.01 -23.38
C ASN A 34 4.52 11.41 -23.06
N ILE A 35 5.46 10.81 -23.80
CA ILE A 35 6.89 11.10 -23.69
C ILE A 35 7.30 12.29 -24.57
N LEU A 36 6.48 12.66 -25.57
CA LEU A 36 6.78 13.76 -26.48
C LEU A 36 6.67 15.12 -25.79
N GLU A 37 7.50 16.06 -26.20
CA GLU A 37 7.46 17.42 -25.68
C GLU A 37 6.18 18.14 -26.06
N TRP A 38 5.65 18.91 -25.08
CA TRP A 38 4.57 19.85 -25.36
C TRP A 38 5.11 21.04 -26.19
N ASP A 39 4.25 21.64 -26.98
CA ASP A 39 4.57 22.91 -27.68
C ASP A 39 5.08 23.99 -26.72
N ASN A 40 4.59 24.00 -25.50
CA ASN A 40 5.09 24.78 -24.39
C ASN A 40 5.41 23.88 -23.20
N PRO A 41 6.66 23.41 -23.04
CA PRO A 41 7.03 22.45 -21.98
C PRO A 41 6.81 22.96 -20.54
N LEU A 42 6.85 24.27 -20.33
CA LEU A 42 6.69 24.89 -18.99
C LEU A 42 5.23 25.13 -18.62
N ASN A 43 4.34 25.15 -19.61
CA ASN A 43 2.91 25.37 -19.41
C ASN A 43 2.10 24.49 -20.37
N PRO A 44 1.99 23.19 -20.08
CA PRO A 44 1.23 22.27 -20.91
C PRO A 44 -0.24 22.70 -20.98
N GLY A 45 -0.86 22.50 -22.13
CA GLY A 45 -2.28 22.82 -22.34
C GLY A 45 -3.20 22.02 -21.39
N VAL A 46 -4.34 22.61 -21.08
CA VAL A 46 -5.40 21.90 -20.34
C VAL A 46 -5.95 20.77 -21.22
N PRO A 47 -6.20 19.56 -20.68
CA PRO A 47 -6.83 18.48 -21.43
C PRO A 47 -8.19 18.89 -22.02
N GLU A 48 -8.41 18.55 -23.28
CA GLU A 48 -9.67 18.85 -23.98
C GLU A 48 -10.65 17.66 -23.89
N VAL A 49 -11.95 17.98 -23.82
CA VAL A 49 -13.00 16.96 -23.84
C VAL A 49 -13.43 16.72 -25.30
N THR A 50 -12.50 16.20 -26.11
CA THR A 50 -12.75 15.86 -27.52
C THR A 50 -12.34 14.40 -27.81
N GLN A 51 -12.95 13.79 -28.80
CA GLN A 51 -12.58 12.43 -29.21
C GLN A 51 -11.14 12.35 -29.74
N ASP A 52 -10.67 13.41 -30.38
CA ASP A 52 -9.31 13.46 -30.92
C ASP A 52 -8.29 13.55 -29.77
N TYR A 53 -8.61 14.34 -28.73
CA TYR A 53 -7.76 14.41 -27.54
C TYR A 53 -7.76 13.10 -26.75
N GLU A 54 -8.90 12.46 -26.62
CA GLU A 54 -8.98 11.12 -26.02
C GLU A 54 -8.12 10.10 -26.78
N ARG A 55 -8.20 10.12 -28.11
CA ARG A 55 -7.38 9.24 -28.97
C ARG A 55 -5.89 9.56 -28.84
N PHE A 56 -5.53 10.83 -28.79
CA PHE A 56 -4.16 11.28 -28.52
C PHE A 56 -3.66 10.75 -27.19
N THR A 57 -4.44 10.91 -26.11
CA THR A 57 -4.10 10.40 -24.77
C THR A 57 -3.91 8.88 -24.77
N ARG A 58 -4.84 8.13 -25.37
CA ARG A 58 -4.76 6.67 -25.48
C ARG A 58 -3.52 6.23 -26.24
N ASN A 59 -3.16 6.91 -27.32
CA ASN A 59 -1.94 6.64 -28.07
C ASN A 59 -0.68 6.85 -27.21
N GLY A 60 -0.71 7.79 -26.30
CA GLY A 60 0.41 8.10 -25.39
C GLY A 60 0.56 7.18 -24.18
N ILE A 61 -0.44 6.34 -23.83
CA ILE A 61 -0.38 5.48 -22.64
C ILE A 61 0.81 4.52 -22.74
N LEU A 62 1.73 4.58 -21.76
CA LEU A 62 2.89 3.70 -21.65
C LEU A 62 2.63 2.52 -20.72
N SER A 63 2.10 2.81 -19.56
CA SER A 63 1.81 1.79 -18.55
C SER A 63 0.66 2.20 -17.65
N VAL A 64 0.10 1.20 -16.98
CA VAL A 64 -0.99 1.38 -16.03
C VAL A 64 -0.67 0.70 -14.71
N LYS A 65 -1.19 1.26 -13.62
CA LYS A 65 -1.15 0.66 -12.30
C LYS A 65 -2.52 0.67 -11.67
N LYS A 66 -2.97 -0.51 -11.20
CA LYS A 66 -4.29 -0.70 -10.59
C LYS A 66 -4.42 0.16 -9.33
N ILE A 67 -5.56 0.81 -9.21
CA ILE A 67 -5.96 1.53 -8.02
C ILE A 67 -6.78 0.56 -7.17
N ASN A 68 -6.29 0.27 -5.98
CA ASN A 68 -6.99 -0.56 -5.01
C ASN A 68 -7.77 0.30 -4.03
N LEU A 69 -8.65 -0.30 -3.25
CA LEU A 69 -9.43 0.41 -2.24
C LEU A 69 -8.56 1.22 -1.24
N ARG A 70 -7.36 0.75 -0.92
CA ARG A 70 -6.40 1.44 -0.06
C ARG A 70 -5.79 2.69 -0.67
N ASP A 71 -5.88 2.81 -1.97
CA ASP A 71 -5.36 3.94 -2.72
C ASP A 71 -6.42 5.02 -2.88
N VAL A 72 -7.59 4.85 -2.25
CA VAL A 72 -8.74 5.77 -2.31
C VAL A 72 -9.19 6.13 -0.90
N SER A 73 -9.40 7.41 -0.65
CA SER A 73 -9.94 7.91 0.61
C SER A 73 -10.91 9.05 0.36
N TYR A 74 -11.95 9.15 1.19
CA TYR A 74 -12.65 10.41 1.36
C TYR A 74 -11.68 11.43 1.94
N VAL A 75 -11.77 12.67 1.48
CA VAL A 75 -10.99 13.77 2.02
C VAL A 75 -11.86 15.00 2.23
N VAL A 76 -11.46 15.80 3.22
CA VAL A 76 -12.03 17.12 3.49
C VAL A 76 -10.92 18.16 3.53
N PRO A 77 -11.21 19.46 3.39
CA PRO A 77 -10.21 20.51 3.59
C PRO A 77 -9.52 20.35 4.94
N ARG A 78 -8.19 20.48 4.95
CA ARG A 78 -7.41 20.42 6.18
C ARG A 78 -7.51 21.73 6.93
N ILE A 79 -7.92 21.66 8.17
CA ILE A 79 -8.00 22.81 9.08
C ILE A 79 -7.20 22.45 10.34
N ASP A 80 -5.97 22.95 10.43
CA ASP A 80 -5.13 22.74 11.62
C ASP A 80 -5.63 23.62 12.76
N TRP A 81 -5.66 23.07 13.97
CA TRP A 81 -5.92 23.88 15.13
C TRP A 81 -4.78 24.89 15.35
N THR A 82 -5.15 26.13 15.57
CA THR A 82 -4.22 27.22 15.88
C THR A 82 -4.71 28.04 17.04
N PRO A 83 -3.83 28.45 17.97
CA PRO A 83 -4.24 29.23 19.13
C PRO A 83 -4.75 30.62 18.73
N ASN A 84 -5.66 31.17 19.52
CA ASN A 84 -6.31 32.47 19.32
C ASN A 84 -7.18 32.55 18.05
N THR A 85 -7.68 31.42 17.58
CA THR A 85 -8.60 31.33 16.43
C THR A 85 -10.01 31.08 16.92
N VAL A 86 -11.00 31.74 16.30
CA VAL A 86 -12.42 31.49 16.53
C VAL A 86 -12.86 30.37 15.61
N TYR A 87 -13.28 29.25 16.14
CA TYR A 87 -13.88 28.16 15.42
C TYR A 87 -15.41 28.25 15.48
N ASP A 88 -16.06 27.85 14.39
CA ASP A 88 -17.52 27.78 14.35
C ASP A 88 -18.02 26.56 15.14
N GLN A 89 -19.13 26.69 15.81
CA GLN A 89 -19.78 25.52 16.37
C GLN A 89 -20.54 24.73 15.29
N PHE A 90 -20.72 23.45 15.48
CA PHE A 90 -21.57 22.62 14.61
C PHE A 90 -23.04 23.05 14.74
N ASP A 91 -23.53 23.83 13.80
CA ASP A 91 -24.92 24.32 13.75
C ASP A 91 -25.48 24.25 12.33
N GLY A 92 -26.42 23.34 12.10
CA GLY A 92 -27.09 23.16 10.80
C GLY A 92 -27.97 24.31 10.36
N ASN A 93 -28.17 25.36 11.20
CA ASN A 93 -29.05 26.50 10.92
C ASN A 93 -28.32 27.72 10.36
N TYR A 94 -27.00 27.61 10.06
CA TYR A 94 -26.30 28.71 9.40
C TYR A 94 -26.92 29.04 8.04
N ASN A 95 -27.13 30.34 7.78
CA ASN A 95 -27.69 30.85 6.56
C ASN A 95 -27.25 32.31 6.33
N THR A 96 -27.70 32.92 5.25
CA THR A 96 -27.33 34.30 4.89
C THR A 96 -27.78 35.38 5.88
N THR A 97 -28.84 35.12 6.66
CA THR A 97 -29.35 36.05 7.70
C THR A 97 -28.73 35.77 9.07
N SER A 98 -28.19 34.58 9.27
CA SER A 98 -27.55 34.15 10.53
C SER A 98 -26.32 33.33 10.18
N PRO A 99 -25.24 33.99 9.72
CA PRO A 99 -23.99 33.30 9.37
C PRO A 99 -23.25 32.79 10.60
N ALA A 100 -22.31 31.91 10.38
CA ALA A 100 -21.35 31.49 11.37
C ALA A 100 -20.40 32.64 11.76
N PRO A 101 -19.68 32.57 12.89
CA PRO A 101 -18.64 33.54 13.24
C PRO A 101 -17.56 33.75 12.15
N SER A 102 -17.23 32.72 11.40
CA SER A 102 -16.33 32.80 10.24
C SER A 102 -16.91 33.56 9.05
N GLY A 103 -18.21 33.85 9.06
CA GLY A 103 -18.95 34.42 7.94
C GLY A 103 -19.57 33.37 7.02
N ALA A 104 -19.39 32.08 7.28
CA ALA A 104 -19.99 31.01 6.49
C ALA A 104 -21.54 31.04 6.60
N THR A 105 -22.19 30.87 5.45
CA THR A 105 -23.65 30.87 5.33
C THR A 105 -24.24 29.46 5.26
N SER A 106 -23.43 28.46 5.41
CA SER A 106 -23.82 27.06 5.54
C SER A 106 -22.89 26.33 6.48
N LEU A 107 -23.33 25.24 7.11
CA LEU A 107 -22.47 24.42 7.95
C LEU A 107 -21.32 23.79 7.16
N LYS A 108 -21.55 23.46 5.89
CA LYS A 108 -20.52 22.89 5.02
C LYS A 108 -19.30 23.80 4.83
N ASP A 109 -19.52 25.10 4.77
CA ASP A 109 -18.48 26.11 4.56
C ASP A 109 -17.91 26.64 5.88
N ALA A 110 -18.46 26.23 7.02
CA ALA A 110 -18.05 26.67 8.35
C ALA A 110 -16.80 25.93 8.84
N ILE A 111 -16.03 26.62 9.69
CA ILE A 111 -14.77 26.10 10.27
C ILE A 111 -15.09 25.41 11.61
N PHE A 112 -15.80 24.28 11.58
CA PHE A 112 -16.33 23.64 12.79
C PHE A 112 -15.58 22.36 13.19
N TYR A 113 -14.51 22.01 12.53
CA TYR A 113 -13.62 20.89 12.90
C TYR A 113 -12.17 21.27 12.76
N VAL A 114 -11.30 20.56 13.45
CA VAL A 114 -9.87 20.82 13.47
C VAL A 114 -9.07 19.53 13.47
N LEU A 115 -7.87 19.61 12.90
CA LEU A 115 -6.79 18.62 13.02
C LEU A 115 -5.79 19.12 14.08
N THR A 116 -5.50 18.30 15.08
CA THR A 116 -4.54 18.63 16.14
C THR A 116 -3.10 18.24 15.76
N SER A 117 -2.15 18.71 16.52
CA SER A 117 -0.71 18.38 16.39
C SER A 117 -0.43 16.87 16.54
N THR A 118 -1.31 16.13 17.19
CA THR A 118 -1.27 14.67 17.37
C THR A 118 -2.09 13.92 16.34
N TYR A 119 -2.52 14.58 15.27
CA TYR A 119 -3.35 14.03 14.20
C TYR A 119 -4.75 13.56 14.64
N GLY A 120 -5.24 14.00 15.79
CA GLY A 120 -6.62 13.83 16.22
C GLY A 120 -7.54 14.80 15.49
N VAL A 121 -8.70 14.35 15.06
CA VAL A 121 -9.74 15.19 14.44
C VAL A 121 -10.85 15.42 15.44
N TYR A 122 -11.14 16.68 15.70
CA TYR A 122 -12.15 17.10 16.66
C TYR A 122 -13.18 18.03 16.01
N LYS A 123 -14.45 17.85 16.40
CA LYS A 123 -15.56 18.68 15.97
C LYS A 123 -15.97 19.64 17.08
N CYS A 124 -16.06 20.92 16.75
CA CYS A 124 -16.48 21.94 17.70
C CYS A 124 -18.02 21.87 17.92
N ILE A 125 -18.41 21.56 19.14
CA ILE A 125 -19.83 21.48 19.53
C ILE A 125 -20.31 22.80 20.11
N PHE A 126 -19.45 23.47 20.90
CA PHE A 126 -19.71 24.77 21.46
C PHE A 126 -18.41 25.61 21.46
N ASN A 127 -18.49 26.83 20.98
CA ASN A 127 -17.34 27.72 20.77
C ASN A 127 -17.26 28.88 21.77
N ASN A 128 -17.78 28.70 22.97
CA ASN A 128 -17.82 29.70 24.03
C ASN A 128 -18.33 31.07 23.53
N ASN A 129 -19.47 31.08 22.82
CA ASN A 129 -20.11 32.28 22.23
C ASN A 129 -19.22 33.08 21.27
N GLY A 130 -18.37 32.39 20.50
CA GLY A 130 -17.49 33.02 19.54
C GLY A 130 -16.21 33.59 20.15
N ALA A 131 -15.82 33.16 21.34
CA ALA A 131 -14.51 33.46 21.89
C ALA A 131 -13.41 32.73 21.14
N ALA A 132 -12.19 33.27 21.13
CA ALA A 132 -11.07 32.60 20.51
C ALA A 132 -10.63 31.36 21.33
N SER A 133 -10.37 30.25 20.65
CA SER A 133 -9.79 29.04 21.28
C SER A 133 -8.32 29.26 21.61
N THR A 134 -7.92 28.95 22.83
CA THR A 134 -6.56 29.11 23.33
C THR A 134 -5.92 27.80 23.79
N GLU A 135 -6.71 26.74 23.87
CA GLU A 135 -6.27 25.41 24.29
C GLU A 135 -6.59 24.36 23.23
N GLU A 136 -5.56 23.66 22.76
CA GLU A 136 -5.71 22.57 21.77
C GLU A 136 -6.53 21.42 22.38
N PRO A 137 -7.58 20.91 21.71
CA PRO A 137 -8.30 19.75 22.21
C PRO A 137 -7.40 18.53 22.26
N THR A 138 -7.41 17.87 23.40
CA THR A 138 -6.66 16.63 23.64
C THR A 138 -7.58 15.60 24.27
N GLY A 139 -7.11 14.35 24.32
CA GLY A 139 -7.93 13.26 24.85
C GLY A 139 -8.80 12.61 23.79
N GLN A 140 -9.07 11.36 23.98
CA GLN A 140 -9.79 10.51 23.02
C GLN A 140 -11.07 9.94 23.65
N ASP A 141 -11.74 10.74 24.49
CA ASP A 141 -12.95 10.32 25.15
C ASP A 141 -14.11 10.14 24.16
N ILE A 142 -14.91 9.11 24.39
CA ILE A 142 -16.13 8.86 23.62
C ILE A 142 -17.21 9.93 23.89
N THR A 143 -17.09 10.63 25.00
CA THR A 143 -17.95 11.76 25.39
C THR A 143 -17.38 13.08 24.86
N MET A 144 -18.13 14.16 25.01
CA MET A 144 -17.64 15.49 24.68
C MET A 144 -16.69 16.00 25.77
N THR A 145 -15.60 16.63 25.34
CA THR A 145 -14.57 17.17 26.24
C THR A 145 -14.61 18.68 26.22
N SER A 146 -14.57 19.29 27.40
CA SER A 146 -14.46 20.74 27.55
C SER A 146 -13.00 21.13 27.79
N THR A 147 -12.51 22.13 27.06
CA THR A 147 -11.21 22.76 27.29
C THR A 147 -11.34 23.93 28.26
N SER A 148 -10.24 24.39 28.90
CA SER A 148 -10.26 25.45 29.90
C SER A 148 -10.67 26.82 29.33
N ASP A 149 -10.57 26.99 28.01
CA ASP A 149 -11.03 28.17 27.26
C ASP A 149 -12.57 28.20 27.04
N GLY A 150 -13.28 27.19 27.55
CA GLY A 150 -14.74 27.07 27.47
C GLY A 150 -15.28 26.48 26.19
N TYR A 151 -14.43 26.02 25.28
CA TYR A 151 -14.85 25.24 24.14
C TYR A 151 -15.30 23.85 24.55
N VAL A 152 -16.20 23.25 23.76
CA VAL A 152 -16.61 21.84 23.88
C VAL A 152 -16.36 21.14 22.56
N TRP A 153 -15.54 20.11 22.63
CA TRP A 153 -15.11 19.35 21.47
C TRP A 153 -15.62 17.90 21.50
N LYS A 154 -15.94 17.36 20.35
CA LYS A 154 -16.19 15.93 20.15
C LYS A 154 -15.00 15.33 19.40
N TYR A 155 -14.31 14.39 20.01
CA TYR A 155 -13.34 13.57 19.32
C TYR A 155 -14.03 12.72 18.25
N MET A 156 -13.50 12.71 17.03
CA MET A 156 -14.04 11.97 15.90
C MET A 156 -13.19 10.73 15.60
N TYR A 157 -11.93 10.92 15.32
CA TYR A 157 -10.93 9.88 15.03
C TYR A 157 -9.51 10.46 15.05
N THR A 158 -8.50 9.58 15.01
CA THR A 158 -7.11 9.96 14.78
C THR A 158 -6.70 9.47 13.38
N ILE A 159 -6.00 10.29 12.60
CA ILE A 159 -5.51 9.90 11.28
C ILE A 159 -4.32 8.96 11.46
N PRO A 160 -4.42 7.67 11.10
CA PRO A 160 -3.33 6.72 11.27
C PRO A 160 -2.17 7.03 10.34
N LEU A 161 -0.95 6.63 10.73
CA LEU A 161 0.29 6.96 10.01
C LEU A 161 0.26 6.54 8.53
N SER A 162 -0.35 5.41 8.22
CA SER A 162 -0.52 4.94 6.85
C SER A 162 -1.35 5.90 6.01
N SER A 163 -2.46 6.40 6.56
CA SER A 163 -3.32 7.39 5.91
C SER A 163 -2.67 8.78 5.85
N GLN A 164 -1.88 9.16 6.86
CA GLN A 164 -1.08 10.39 6.82
C GLN A 164 -0.13 10.39 5.63
N ASN A 165 0.64 9.32 5.44
CA ASN A 165 1.62 9.20 4.37
C ASN A 165 0.97 9.23 2.96
N ARG A 166 -0.25 8.73 2.84
CA ARG A 166 -0.94 8.59 1.55
C ARG A 166 -1.81 9.80 1.22
N PHE A 167 -2.63 10.25 2.15
CA PHE A 167 -3.76 11.13 1.89
C PHE A 167 -3.69 12.49 2.61
N LEU A 168 -2.83 12.64 3.63
CA LEU A 168 -2.70 13.94 4.29
C LEU A 168 -1.80 14.84 3.43
N THR A 169 -2.33 16.00 3.05
CA THR A 169 -1.62 17.03 2.29
C THR A 169 -1.67 18.36 3.02
N MET A 170 -1.18 19.43 2.42
CA MET A 170 -1.34 20.78 2.97
C MET A 170 -2.80 21.24 2.91
N ASP A 171 -3.56 20.80 1.89
CA ASP A 171 -4.91 21.28 1.62
C ASP A 171 -6.00 20.31 2.10
N TYR A 172 -5.70 19.01 2.21
CA TYR A 172 -6.69 17.97 2.48
C TYR A 172 -6.24 17.02 3.58
N MET A 173 -7.21 16.52 4.35
CA MET A 173 -7.03 15.44 5.30
C MET A 173 -7.99 14.28 5.02
N PRO A 174 -7.57 13.01 5.23
CA PRO A 174 -8.43 11.85 5.01
C PRO A 174 -9.51 11.72 6.07
N VAL A 175 -10.65 11.19 5.65
CA VAL A 175 -11.78 10.85 6.51
C VAL A 175 -12.19 9.41 6.27
N GLN A 176 -12.35 8.64 7.32
CA GLN A 176 -12.72 7.24 7.25
C GLN A 176 -13.86 6.92 8.20
N ARG A 177 -14.65 5.89 7.86
CA ARG A 177 -15.63 5.27 8.77
C ARG A 177 -15.01 4.01 9.36
N ALA A 178 -15.15 3.79 10.66
CA ALA A 178 -14.71 2.55 11.27
C ALA A 178 -15.46 1.32 10.70
N VAL A 179 -16.75 1.46 10.46
CA VAL A 179 -17.59 0.39 9.86
C VAL A 179 -17.17 0.05 8.43
N THR A 180 -16.63 1.01 7.67
CA THR A 180 -16.11 0.77 6.32
C THR A 180 -14.84 -0.08 6.40
N ASN A 181 -14.07 0.08 7.46
CA ASN A 181 -12.87 -0.70 7.71
C ASN A 181 -13.17 -2.20 7.97
N ALA A 182 -14.38 -2.57 8.38
CA ALA A 182 -14.80 -3.97 8.42
C ALA A 182 -14.81 -4.64 7.03
N TYR A 183 -14.86 -3.86 5.94
CA TYR A 183 -14.66 -4.35 4.58
C TYR A 183 -13.18 -4.44 4.19
N TYR A 184 -12.28 -3.66 4.79
CA TYR A 184 -10.84 -3.83 4.64
C TYR A 184 -10.35 -5.14 5.32
N SER A 185 -11.13 -5.68 6.25
CA SER A 185 -10.88 -6.96 6.91
C SER A 185 -11.10 -8.17 6.02
N ARG A 186 -11.36 -7.99 4.74
CA ARG A 186 -11.56 -9.10 3.81
C ARG A 186 -10.25 -9.76 3.35
N GLY A 187 -9.16 -9.55 4.09
CA GLY A 187 -7.95 -10.31 3.86
C GLY A 187 -7.45 -10.26 2.42
N GLU A 188 -7.10 -9.07 1.96
CA GLU A 188 -6.35 -8.91 0.72
C GLU A 188 -4.86 -8.88 1.01
N VAL A 189 -4.06 -9.48 0.16
CA VAL A 189 -2.61 -9.31 0.21
C VAL A 189 -2.27 -7.93 -0.32
N SER A 190 -1.92 -7.01 0.57
CA SER A 190 -1.68 -5.61 0.23
C SER A 190 -0.24 -5.30 -0.15
N SER A 191 0.67 -5.98 0.49
CA SER A 191 2.10 -5.94 0.21
C SER A 191 2.73 -7.26 0.63
N ILE A 192 3.94 -7.49 0.17
CA ILE A 192 4.76 -8.61 0.60
C ILE A 192 6.08 -8.03 1.08
N VAL A 193 6.35 -8.23 2.35
CA VAL A 193 7.63 -7.87 2.95
C VAL A 193 8.61 -9.00 2.66
N ILE A 194 9.81 -8.65 2.22
CA ILE A 194 10.92 -9.57 2.10
C ILE A 194 11.71 -9.42 3.39
N ASP A 195 11.46 -10.30 4.34
CA ASP A 195 12.18 -10.32 5.60
C ASP A 195 13.59 -10.83 5.40
N TYR A 196 13.73 -11.75 4.46
CA TYR A 196 15.00 -12.30 4.05
C TYR A 196 15.01 -12.61 2.55
N ALA A 197 15.95 -12.05 1.82
CA ALA A 197 15.97 -12.12 0.36
C ALA A 197 16.37 -13.49 -0.21
N GLY A 198 16.93 -14.36 0.63
CA GLY A 198 17.52 -15.62 0.17
C GLY A 198 18.68 -15.40 -0.79
N SER A 199 19.11 -16.45 -1.48
CA SER A 199 20.16 -16.35 -2.50
C SER A 199 20.13 -17.53 -3.46
N ASN A 200 20.73 -17.37 -4.65
CA ASN A 200 20.86 -18.40 -5.68
C ASN A 200 19.56 -18.88 -6.35
N TYR A 201 18.53 -18.09 -6.35
CA TYR A 201 17.37 -18.37 -7.17
C TYR A 201 17.68 -18.18 -8.66
N ASN A 202 17.29 -19.11 -9.48
CA ASN A 202 17.70 -19.21 -10.89
C ASN A 202 16.70 -18.55 -11.85
N GLY A 203 16.30 -17.34 -11.52
CA GLY A 203 15.48 -16.51 -12.40
C GLY A 203 13.97 -16.83 -12.36
N ASN A 204 13.19 -15.91 -12.91
CA ASN A 204 11.72 -15.90 -12.83
C ASN A 204 11.03 -17.10 -13.51
N ALA A 205 11.70 -17.78 -14.44
CA ALA A 205 11.08 -18.87 -15.21
C ALA A 205 10.93 -20.19 -14.41
N PHE A 206 11.69 -20.34 -13.33
CA PHE A 206 11.75 -21.58 -12.56
C PHE A 206 11.19 -21.46 -11.16
N VAL A 207 11.03 -20.24 -10.64
CA VAL A 207 10.51 -19.98 -9.31
C VAL A 207 9.12 -19.38 -9.42
N THR A 208 8.15 -20.06 -8.86
CA THR A 208 6.78 -19.54 -8.73
C THR A 208 6.43 -19.36 -7.28
N LEU A 209 5.63 -18.34 -6.99
CA LEU A 209 5.10 -18.08 -5.66
C LEU A 209 3.62 -18.46 -5.62
N SER A 210 3.22 -19.15 -4.57
CA SER A 210 1.82 -19.43 -4.29
C SER A 210 1.43 -18.77 -2.98
N VAL A 211 0.34 -18.03 -2.97
CA VAL A 211 -0.26 -17.53 -1.74
C VAL A 211 -1.27 -18.57 -1.25
N VAL A 212 -0.97 -19.18 -0.14
CA VAL A 212 -1.80 -20.22 0.49
C VAL A 212 -2.33 -19.69 1.80
N GLY A 213 -3.62 -19.88 2.07
CA GLY A 213 -4.19 -19.41 3.34
C GLY A 213 -5.60 -19.90 3.58
N GLU A 214 -6.09 -19.62 4.76
CA GLU A 214 -7.48 -19.82 5.11
C GLU A 214 -8.32 -18.61 4.71
N PHE A 215 -9.53 -18.87 4.28
CA PHE A 215 -10.49 -17.83 3.95
C PHE A 215 -11.49 -17.63 5.08
N ALA A 216 -11.87 -16.40 5.36
CA ALA A 216 -13.03 -16.10 6.19
C ALA A 216 -14.28 -16.63 5.47
N GLY A 217 -15.11 -17.43 6.15
CA GLY A 217 -16.27 -18.08 5.54
C GLY A 217 -17.21 -17.10 4.84
N GLY A 218 -17.80 -17.53 3.73
CA GLY A 218 -18.73 -16.75 2.92
C GLY A 218 -18.40 -16.76 1.43
N ALA A 219 -19.22 -16.11 0.60
CA ALA A 219 -18.97 -15.95 -0.84
C ALA A 219 -17.92 -14.87 -1.09
N GLY A 220 -17.07 -15.06 -2.10
CA GLY A 220 -16.12 -14.05 -2.59
C GLY A 220 -14.65 -14.34 -2.28
N ASN A 221 -14.28 -15.59 -1.98
CA ASN A 221 -12.88 -16.00 -1.85
C ASN A 221 -12.17 -15.91 -3.21
N SER A 222 -11.02 -15.27 -3.25
CA SER A 222 -10.12 -15.31 -4.40
C SER A 222 -8.67 -15.48 -3.93
N ILE A 223 -7.91 -16.27 -4.68
CA ILE A 223 -6.49 -16.53 -4.39
C ILE A 223 -5.67 -15.38 -4.97
N ALA A 224 -4.75 -14.85 -4.16
CA ALA A 224 -3.80 -13.86 -4.62
C ALA A 224 -2.83 -14.47 -5.63
N ASN A 225 -2.51 -13.70 -6.68
CA ASN A 225 -1.50 -14.04 -7.66
C ASN A 225 -0.29 -13.09 -7.49
N VAL A 226 0.89 -13.69 -7.32
CA VAL A 226 2.10 -12.94 -7.01
C VAL A 226 3.29 -13.47 -7.83
N ARG A 227 4.23 -12.59 -8.19
CA ARG A 227 5.41 -12.93 -8.99
C ARG A 227 6.70 -12.47 -8.31
N PRO A 228 7.76 -13.28 -8.31
CA PRO A 228 9.07 -12.90 -7.81
C PRO A 228 9.81 -12.01 -8.82
N VAL A 229 10.63 -11.09 -8.31
CA VAL A 229 11.66 -10.38 -9.07
C VAL A 229 12.99 -10.58 -8.36
N PHE A 230 14.00 -11.03 -9.09
CA PHE A 230 15.32 -11.31 -8.55
C PHE A 230 16.34 -10.29 -9.04
N ASN A 231 17.37 -10.06 -8.22
CA ASN A 231 18.57 -9.36 -8.65
C ASN A 231 19.53 -10.33 -9.41
N THR A 232 20.66 -9.81 -9.86
CA THR A 232 21.69 -10.58 -10.59
C THR A 232 22.37 -11.65 -9.74
N GLN A 233 22.26 -11.55 -8.42
CA GLN A 233 22.79 -12.52 -7.46
C GLN A 233 21.80 -13.65 -7.15
N GLY A 234 20.60 -13.60 -7.73
CA GLY A 234 19.54 -14.57 -7.46
C GLY A 234 18.94 -14.39 -6.07
N GLU A 235 18.85 -13.16 -5.58
CA GLU A 235 18.15 -12.80 -4.35
C GLU A 235 16.80 -12.17 -4.69
N PHE A 236 15.78 -12.35 -3.86
CA PHE A 236 14.51 -11.66 -4.03
C PHE A 236 14.70 -10.15 -3.88
N LEU A 237 14.48 -9.42 -4.95
CA LEU A 237 14.48 -7.96 -4.95
C LEU A 237 13.14 -7.41 -4.51
N LYS A 238 12.06 -7.99 -5.03
CA LYS A 238 10.66 -7.65 -4.70
C LYS A 238 9.73 -8.78 -5.14
N VAL A 239 8.52 -8.74 -4.62
CA VAL A 239 7.41 -9.57 -5.08
C VAL A 239 6.32 -8.67 -5.61
N LEU A 240 5.92 -8.92 -6.85
CA LEU A 240 4.84 -8.19 -7.51
C LEU A 240 3.52 -8.90 -7.21
N ILE A 241 2.51 -8.14 -6.84
CA ILE A 241 1.17 -8.64 -6.60
C ILE A 241 0.34 -8.34 -7.84
N ASP A 242 0.05 -9.36 -8.64
CA ASP A 242 -0.77 -9.24 -9.85
C ASP A 242 -2.27 -9.26 -9.53
N ASP A 243 -2.67 -10.02 -8.51
CA ASP A 243 -4.01 -10.02 -7.92
C ASP A 243 -3.86 -10.14 -6.39
N ALA A 244 -4.51 -9.26 -5.67
CA ALA A 244 -4.43 -9.22 -4.21
C ALA A 244 -5.18 -10.37 -3.51
N GLY A 245 -5.99 -11.11 -4.25
CA GLY A 245 -6.90 -12.08 -3.66
C GLY A 245 -7.98 -11.42 -2.79
N ALA A 246 -8.75 -12.23 -2.09
CA ALA A 246 -9.79 -11.74 -1.21
C ALA A 246 -10.18 -12.75 -0.14
N ASN A 247 -10.67 -12.23 0.98
CA ASN A 247 -11.26 -13.01 2.05
C ASN A 247 -10.27 -13.91 2.81
N TYR A 248 -8.98 -13.63 2.76
CA TYR A 248 -8.01 -14.33 3.59
C TYR A 248 -8.23 -14.03 5.08
N LYS A 249 -8.40 -15.06 5.86
CA LYS A 249 -8.27 -15.02 7.31
C LYS A 249 -6.81 -15.08 7.72
N SER A 250 -6.04 -15.90 7.01
CA SER A 250 -4.58 -16.00 7.11
C SER A 250 -3.99 -16.25 5.74
N ALA A 251 -2.76 -15.82 5.51
CA ALA A 251 -2.06 -16.12 4.27
C ALA A 251 -0.55 -16.27 4.52
N ARG A 252 0.06 -17.15 3.74
CA ARG A 252 1.51 -17.34 3.67
C ARG A 252 1.95 -17.50 2.23
N ILE A 253 3.21 -17.24 1.95
CA ILE A 253 3.77 -17.46 0.63
C ILE A 253 4.55 -18.76 0.62
N VAL A 254 4.26 -19.58 -0.37
CA VAL A 254 5.02 -20.80 -0.67
C VAL A 254 5.85 -20.55 -1.90
N ILE A 255 7.15 -20.73 -1.78
CA ILE A 255 8.09 -20.61 -2.90
C ILE A 255 8.21 -21.98 -3.54
N ASN A 256 7.73 -22.10 -4.80
CA ASN A 256 7.83 -23.31 -5.58
C ASN A 256 8.92 -23.15 -6.64
N ASP A 257 9.89 -24.03 -6.63
CA ASP A 257 10.94 -24.07 -7.62
C ASP A 257 10.80 -25.30 -8.51
N SER A 258 10.65 -25.10 -9.82
CA SER A 258 10.33 -26.16 -10.78
C SER A 258 11.55 -26.89 -11.36
N LEU A 259 12.77 -26.58 -10.91
CA LEU A 259 13.99 -27.28 -11.37
C LEU A 259 14.11 -28.73 -10.89
N GLY A 260 13.02 -29.39 -10.60
CA GLY A 260 12.92 -30.81 -10.35
C GLY A 260 12.30 -31.17 -8.99
N ALA A 261 11.48 -32.20 -9.00
CA ALA A 261 10.86 -32.74 -7.83
C ALA A 261 11.93 -33.07 -6.74
N GLY A 262 11.98 -32.29 -5.68
CA GLY A 262 12.82 -32.53 -4.51
C GLY A 262 14.03 -31.64 -4.33
N PHE A 263 14.25 -30.63 -5.17
CA PHE A 263 15.31 -29.65 -4.96
C PHE A 263 14.75 -28.37 -4.34
N SER A 264 14.77 -28.28 -3.02
CA SER A 264 14.78 -26.95 -2.42
C SER A 264 16.16 -26.34 -2.70
N HIS A 265 16.25 -25.17 -3.29
CA HIS A 265 17.49 -24.39 -3.41
C HIS A 265 18.03 -23.96 -2.04
N TYR A 266 17.26 -24.24 -1.02
CA TYR A 266 17.57 -24.04 0.37
C TYR A 266 18.64 -25.01 0.80
N ASN A 267 19.56 -24.53 1.57
CA ASN A 267 20.56 -25.39 2.15
C ASN A 267 21.56 -26.00 1.14
N ASN A 268 21.91 -25.26 0.09
CA ASN A 268 23.02 -25.58 -0.79
C ASN A 268 24.20 -24.63 -0.55
N ILE A 269 25.37 -24.93 -1.12
CA ILE A 269 26.49 -24.01 -1.09
C ILE A 269 26.33 -22.97 -2.21
N SER A 270 26.27 -21.70 -1.86
CA SER A 270 26.06 -20.60 -2.80
C SER A 270 27.30 -20.32 -3.63
N ASN A 271 28.43 -20.10 -2.96
CA ASN A 271 29.71 -19.84 -3.58
C ASN A 271 30.88 -20.22 -2.66
N VAL A 272 32.08 -20.10 -3.18
CA VAL A 272 33.34 -20.31 -2.46
C VAL A 272 34.15 -19.02 -2.50
N ASN A 273 34.43 -18.46 -1.34
CA ASN A 273 35.28 -17.29 -1.21
C ASN A 273 36.72 -17.69 -0.92
N ILE A 274 37.66 -17.16 -1.72
CA ILE A 274 39.08 -17.39 -1.52
C ILE A 274 39.63 -16.32 -0.59
N TYR A 275 40.20 -16.72 0.53
CA TYR A 275 40.89 -15.83 1.47
C TYR A 275 42.37 -15.66 1.14
N ASN A 276 43.00 -16.73 0.67
CA ASN A 276 44.36 -16.71 0.24
C ASN A 276 44.49 -17.44 -1.10
N THR A 277 44.99 -16.75 -2.09
CA THR A 277 45.16 -17.28 -3.44
C THR A 277 46.28 -18.34 -3.53
N GLY A 278 47.15 -18.39 -2.53
CA GLY A 278 48.34 -19.20 -2.59
C GLY A 278 49.29 -18.81 -3.74
N ALA A 279 50.38 -19.49 -3.89
CA ALA A 279 51.34 -19.26 -4.97
C ALA A 279 52.10 -20.54 -5.34
N GLY A 280 52.65 -20.58 -6.55
CA GLY A 280 53.47 -21.71 -6.99
C GLY A 280 52.69 -22.91 -7.51
N TYR A 281 51.44 -22.74 -7.90
CA TYR A 281 50.61 -23.77 -8.54
C TYR A 281 51.05 -23.98 -10.01
N THR A 282 52.23 -24.54 -10.23
CA THR A 282 52.69 -24.94 -11.55
C THR A 282 51.86 -26.09 -12.12
N THR A 283 51.99 -26.41 -13.39
CA THR A 283 51.22 -27.49 -14.04
C THR A 283 51.31 -28.82 -13.28
N ALA A 284 52.50 -29.16 -12.78
CA ALA A 284 52.74 -30.38 -12.00
C ALA A 284 51.99 -30.34 -10.65
N VAL A 285 51.95 -29.18 -10.00
CA VAL A 285 51.21 -28.95 -8.74
C VAL A 285 49.71 -28.99 -8.95
N ARG A 286 49.20 -28.31 -9.99
CA ARG A 286 47.76 -28.25 -10.32
C ARG A 286 47.17 -29.64 -10.54
N ASN A 287 47.86 -30.52 -11.22
CA ASN A 287 47.38 -31.89 -11.49
C ASN A 287 47.12 -32.70 -10.21
N ASN A 288 47.79 -32.35 -9.13
CA ASN A 288 47.73 -33.03 -7.84
C ASN A 288 46.97 -32.20 -6.77
N THR A 289 46.45 -31.03 -7.11
CA THR A 289 45.69 -30.18 -6.19
C THR A 289 44.21 -30.36 -6.39
N ARG A 290 43.47 -30.56 -5.31
CA ARG A 290 42.01 -30.73 -5.31
C ARG A 290 41.36 -29.80 -4.28
N ALA A 291 40.23 -29.28 -4.62
CA ALA A 291 39.31 -28.67 -3.67
C ALA A 291 38.27 -29.71 -3.23
N THR A 292 38.28 -30.02 -1.96
CA THR A 292 37.37 -31.03 -1.39
C THR A 292 36.44 -30.38 -0.37
N ILE A 293 35.16 -30.55 -0.56
CA ILE A 293 34.11 -30.09 0.37
C ILE A 293 33.73 -31.30 1.20
N THR A 294 33.84 -31.20 2.52
CA THR A 294 33.60 -32.30 3.45
C THR A 294 32.75 -31.84 4.60
N THR A 295 31.68 -32.59 4.91
CA THR A 295 30.86 -32.43 6.12
C THR A 295 31.29 -33.50 7.13
N THR A 296 31.60 -33.08 8.34
CA THR A 296 31.95 -34.00 9.46
C THR A 296 30.78 -34.11 10.42
N GLY A 297 30.73 -35.20 11.23
CA GLY A 297 29.67 -35.42 12.21
C GLY A 297 28.48 -36.23 11.68
N SER A 298 27.43 -36.31 12.46
CA SER A 298 26.23 -37.10 12.17
C SER A 298 25.26 -36.45 11.20
N SER A 299 25.23 -35.12 11.16
CA SER A 299 24.38 -34.36 10.26
C SER A 299 25.08 -34.21 8.90
N GLN A 300 24.64 -34.98 7.91
CA GLN A 300 25.18 -34.94 6.55
C GLN A 300 24.19 -34.26 5.59
N PRO A 301 24.68 -33.60 4.54
CA PRO A 301 23.79 -33.08 3.48
C PRO A 301 23.13 -34.24 2.73
N THR A 302 21.99 -34.02 2.17
CA THR A 302 21.29 -35.03 1.33
C THR A 302 22.11 -35.34 0.05
N SER A 303 22.79 -34.31 -0.48
CA SER A 303 23.76 -34.45 -1.59
C SER A 303 24.99 -33.59 -1.34
N SER A 304 26.17 -34.16 -1.47
CA SER A 304 27.43 -33.44 -1.28
C SER A 304 27.74 -32.51 -2.46
N ALA A 305 28.38 -31.38 -2.16
CA ALA A 305 28.85 -30.44 -3.17
C ALA A 305 30.22 -30.86 -3.73
N TYR A 306 30.48 -30.46 -4.97
CA TYR A 306 31.76 -30.68 -5.66
C TYR A 306 32.27 -29.39 -6.29
N ALA A 307 33.59 -29.22 -6.31
CA ALA A 307 34.20 -27.99 -6.79
C ALA A 307 35.48 -28.24 -7.58
N ASN A 308 35.73 -27.36 -8.56
CA ASN A 308 36.97 -27.32 -9.35
C ASN A 308 37.70 -26.00 -9.09
N ILE A 309 39.03 -26.07 -9.07
CA ILE A 309 39.91 -24.91 -8.83
C ILE A 309 40.21 -24.22 -10.17
N VAL A 310 40.15 -22.91 -10.19
CA VAL A 310 40.51 -22.03 -11.31
C VAL A 310 41.82 -21.33 -10.96
N TYR A 311 42.82 -21.43 -11.85
CA TYR A 311 44.15 -20.87 -11.66
C TYR A 311 44.43 -19.70 -12.58
N SER A 312 45.18 -18.72 -12.08
CA SER A 312 45.72 -17.63 -12.90
C SER A 312 46.92 -18.09 -13.75
N THR A 313 47.28 -17.25 -14.71
CA THR A 313 48.54 -17.41 -15.47
C THR A 313 49.78 -17.22 -14.60
N SER A 314 49.66 -16.53 -13.46
CA SER A 314 50.72 -16.33 -12.45
C SER A 314 50.84 -17.47 -11.43
N ASN A 315 50.24 -18.62 -11.69
CA ASN A 315 50.30 -19.81 -10.82
C ASN A 315 49.72 -19.62 -9.41
N ALA A 316 48.68 -18.80 -9.29
CA ALA A 316 47.87 -18.62 -8.09
C ALA A 316 46.42 -19.12 -8.32
N ILE A 317 45.68 -19.42 -7.26
CA ILE A 317 44.25 -19.73 -7.33
C ILE A 317 43.50 -18.42 -7.47
N VAL A 318 42.64 -18.31 -8.49
CA VAL A 318 41.82 -17.12 -8.72
C VAL A 318 40.34 -17.39 -8.48
N GLY A 319 39.93 -18.64 -8.41
CA GLY A 319 38.54 -19.03 -8.16
C GLY A 319 38.39 -20.50 -7.81
N VAL A 320 37.26 -20.82 -7.24
CA VAL A 320 36.78 -22.20 -7.08
C VAL A 320 35.35 -22.22 -7.63
N THR A 321 35.14 -23.01 -8.67
CA THR A 321 33.81 -23.15 -9.31
C THR A 321 33.11 -24.38 -8.75
N LEU A 322 31.93 -24.22 -8.23
CA LEU A 322 31.08 -25.33 -7.81
C LEU A 322 30.53 -26.04 -9.06
N THR A 323 30.88 -27.28 -9.25
CA THR A 323 30.34 -28.13 -10.32
C THR A 323 29.01 -28.82 -9.88
N ASN A 324 28.85 -28.98 -8.57
CA ASN A 324 27.63 -29.36 -7.92
C ASN A 324 27.55 -28.60 -6.58
N LYS A 325 26.48 -27.88 -6.35
CA LYS A 325 26.30 -27.09 -5.12
C LYS A 325 25.88 -27.94 -3.90
N GLY A 326 25.51 -29.20 -4.13
CA GLY A 326 24.94 -30.06 -3.12
C GLY A 326 23.58 -29.52 -2.65
N TYR A 327 22.89 -30.21 -1.74
CA TYR A 327 21.67 -29.74 -1.09
C TYR A 327 21.42 -30.48 0.22
N GLY A 328 20.53 -29.90 1.04
CA GLY A 328 20.18 -30.48 2.35
C GLY A 328 21.23 -30.21 3.42
N TYR A 329 21.98 -29.10 3.32
CA TYR A 329 22.87 -28.66 4.39
C TYR A 329 22.06 -28.00 5.51
N SER A 330 21.63 -28.78 6.50
CA SER A 330 21.00 -28.25 7.71
C SER A 330 21.96 -27.32 8.47
N THR A 331 21.47 -26.52 9.41
CA THR A 331 22.29 -25.64 10.24
C THR A 331 23.48 -26.39 10.86
N ALA A 332 23.24 -27.59 11.38
CA ALA A 332 24.30 -28.44 11.93
C ALA A 332 25.28 -28.96 10.86
N ALA A 333 24.79 -29.32 9.69
CA ALA A 333 25.65 -29.72 8.57
C ALA A 333 26.53 -28.57 8.08
N ARG A 334 25.95 -27.33 7.95
CA ARG A 334 26.68 -26.12 7.55
C ARG A 334 27.84 -25.81 8.50
N ALA A 335 27.59 -25.87 9.81
CA ALA A 335 28.63 -25.62 10.82
C ALA A 335 29.80 -26.62 10.75
N ASN A 336 29.53 -27.82 10.24
CA ASN A 336 30.50 -28.90 10.14
C ASN A 336 31.02 -29.15 8.72
N THR A 337 30.65 -28.30 7.74
CA THR A 337 31.09 -28.41 6.35
C THR A 337 32.19 -27.41 6.07
N THR A 338 33.29 -27.91 5.58
CA THR A 338 34.48 -27.12 5.25
C THR A 338 34.97 -27.43 3.84
N ILE A 339 35.66 -26.47 3.23
CA ILE A 339 36.39 -26.67 1.99
C ILE A 339 37.89 -26.71 2.29
N THR A 340 38.55 -27.72 1.77
CA THR A 340 40.01 -27.89 1.89
C THR A 340 40.61 -27.89 0.51
N ILE A 341 41.63 -27.06 0.26
CA ILE A 341 42.45 -27.07 -0.93
C ILE A 341 43.76 -27.77 -0.56
N ALA A 342 43.95 -28.98 -1.08
CA ALA A 342 45.11 -29.78 -0.74
C ALA A 342 45.85 -30.28 -2.00
N THR A 343 47.17 -30.28 -1.93
CA THR A 343 48.08 -30.84 -2.96
C THR A 343 48.68 -32.12 -2.43
N THR A 344 48.57 -33.19 -3.21
CA THR A 344 49.22 -34.49 -2.90
C THR A 344 50.52 -34.69 -3.69
N GLY A 345 51.39 -35.54 -3.20
CA GLY A 345 52.67 -35.86 -3.89
C GLY A 345 53.83 -34.93 -3.53
N ASN A 346 54.95 -35.10 -4.23
CA ASN A 346 56.22 -34.41 -3.91
C ASN A 346 56.30 -32.95 -4.40
N SER A 347 55.49 -32.58 -5.39
CA SER A 347 55.44 -31.21 -5.91
C SER A 347 54.38 -30.40 -5.13
N GLN A 348 54.83 -29.47 -4.30
CA GLN A 348 53.97 -28.63 -3.45
C GLN A 348 53.95 -27.17 -3.95
N PRO A 349 52.86 -26.42 -3.72
CA PRO A 349 52.85 -24.98 -3.97
C PRO A 349 53.78 -24.26 -2.98
N SER A 350 54.30 -23.10 -3.34
CA SER A 350 55.12 -22.28 -2.45
C SER A 350 54.32 -21.69 -1.27
N SER A 351 53.02 -21.49 -1.44
CA SER A 351 52.08 -21.21 -0.36
C SER A 351 50.70 -21.78 -0.70
N ASN A 352 49.99 -22.30 0.31
CA ASN A 352 48.67 -22.91 0.14
C ASN A 352 47.60 -21.88 -0.04
N GLY A 353 46.65 -22.15 -0.95
CA GLY A 353 45.41 -21.43 -1.05
C GLY A 353 44.42 -21.85 0.05
N THR A 354 43.63 -20.91 0.53
CA THR A 354 42.58 -21.19 1.50
C THR A 354 41.25 -20.54 1.06
N ALA A 355 40.15 -21.21 1.34
CA ALA A 355 38.80 -20.77 0.96
C ALA A 355 37.78 -21.11 2.03
N ASN A 356 36.68 -20.40 2.04
CA ASN A 356 35.48 -20.67 2.85
C ASN A 356 34.24 -20.85 1.97
N LEU A 357 33.26 -21.53 2.54
CA LEU A 357 31.98 -21.79 1.92
C LEU A 357 30.97 -20.74 2.37
N ASN A 358 30.19 -20.23 1.42
CA ASN A 358 28.97 -19.51 1.70
C ASN A 358 27.79 -20.40 1.32
N PHE A 359 26.84 -20.51 2.23
CA PHE A 359 25.62 -21.28 2.00
C PHE A 359 24.50 -20.39 1.47
N ALA A 360 23.65 -20.96 0.64
CA ALA A 360 22.40 -20.33 0.27
C ALA A 360 21.52 -20.23 1.50
N THR A 361 20.84 -19.12 1.59
CA THR A 361 19.95 -18.82 2.68
C THR A 361 18.52 -18.78 2.14
N SER A 362 17.58 -19.31 2.92
CA SER A 362 16.17 -19.31 2.55
C SER A 362 15.61 -17.89 2.58
N ALA A 363 14.80 -17.54 1.60
CA ALA A 363 14.05 -16.30 1.65
C ALA A 363 12.91 -16.43 2.66
N VAL A 364 12.66 -15.38 3.42
CA VAL A 364 11.49 -15.24 4.28
C VAL A 364 10.60 -14.16 3.69
N LEU A 365 9.40 -14.54 3.28
CA LEU A 365 8.45 -13.68 2.60
C LEU A 365 7.15 -13.63 3.40
N THR A 366 6.78 -12.44 3.83
CA THR A 366 5.63 -12.23 4.69
C THR A 366 4.54 -11.46 3.95
N PRO A 367 3.35 -12.02 3.72
CA PRO A 367 2.21 -11.26 3.23
C PRO A 367 1.66 -10.38 4.34
N VAL A 368 1.53 -9.09 4.07
CA VAL A 368 0.91 -8.13 4.98
C VAL A 368 -0.59 -8.10 4.72
N LEU A 369 -1.37 -8.52 5.69
CA LEU A 369 -2.83 -8.42 5.68
C LEU A 369 -3.26 -7.27 6.59
N VAL A 370 -4.36 -6.63 6.25
CA VAL A 370 -4.88 -5.53 7.08
C VAL A 370 -5.82 -6.05 8.12
N ASN A 371 -5.54 -5.76 9.36
CA ASN A 371 -6.47 -5.67 10.52
C ASN A 371 -5.78 -6.01 11.83
N GLY A 372 -5.36 -5.03 12.63
CA GLY A 372 -5.09 -5.07 14.07
C GLY A 372 -4.80 -6.40 14.79
N SER A 373 -4.31 -7.34 14.05
CA SER A 373 -4.06 -8.71 14.44
C SER A 373 -2.67 -9.11 13.96
N ILE A 374 -2.15 -10.20 14.39
CA ILE A 374 -0.85 -10.68 13.91
C ILE A 374 -0.87 -10.79 12.40
N HIS A 375 0.02 -10.08 11.72
CA HIS A 375 0.17 -10.17 10.26
C HIS A 375 0.98 -11.38 9.87
N SER A 376 2.11 -11.52 10.51
CA SER A 376 3.12 -12.51 10.20
C SER A 376 3.92 -12.84 11.44
N VAL A 377 4.57 -13.96 11.41
CA VAL A 377 5.61 -14.32 12.36
C VAL A 377 6.91 -14.40 11.60
N LEU A 378 7.90 -13.60 12.01
CA LEU A 378 9.25 -13.66 11.48
C LEU A 378 10.02 -14.71 12.28
N ILE A 379 10.63 -15.66 11.58
CA ILE A 379 11.55 -16.63 12.16
C ILE A 379 12.96 -16.08 11.96
N GLU A 380 13.62 -15.65 13.04
CA GLU A 380 15.00 -15.20 13.00
C GLU A 380 16.00 -16.35 13.03
N ASP A 381 15.66 -17.41 13.76
CA ASP A 381 16.43 -18.63 13.86
C ASP A 381 15.46 -19.82 13.83
N GLU A 382 15.69 -20.72 12.88
CA GLU A 382 14.83 -21.91 12.70
C GLU A 382 15.02 -22.92 13.81
N GLY A 383 16.09 -22.80 14.59
CA GLY A 383 16.48 -23.76 15.62
C GLY A 383 16.77 -25.14 15.04
N LEU A 384 16.88 -26.13 15.90
CA LEU A 384 17.18 -27.51 15.47
C LEU A 384 16.63 -28.53 16.45
N GLY A 385 16.30 -29.74 15.94
CA GLY A 385 15.90 -30.89 16.76
C GLY A 385 14.44 -30.93 17.15
N TYR A 386 13.60 -30.10 16.53
CA TYR A 386 12.14 -30.17 16.67
C TYR A 386 11.61 -31.41 15.97
N SER A 387 10.74 -32.17 16.63
CA SER A 387 10.43 -33.53 16.18
C SER A 387 9.15 -33.67 15.36
N SER A 388 8.19 -32.82 15.52
CA SER A 388 6.96 -32.74 14.70
C SER A 388 6.07 -31.60 15.19
N ASN A 389 5.11 -31.20 14.38
CA ASN A 389 4.13 -30.17 14.75
C ASN A 389 3.36 -30.50 16.04
N ILE A 390 3.18 -31.78 16.35
CA ILE A 390 2.40 -32.21 17.54
C ILE A 390 3.21 -32.08 18.83
N SER A 391 4.54 -32.23 18.77
CA SER A 391 5.41 -32.22 19.98
C SER A 391 6.06 -30.84 20.23
N THR A 392 5.92 -29.92 19.32
CA THR A 392 6.40 -28.53 19.46
C THR A 392 5.23 -27.63 19.80
N THR A 393 5.29 -26.99 20.94
CA THR A 393 4.24 -26.08 21.41
C THR A 393 4.72 -24.63 21.28
N ILE A 394 3.87 -23.77 20.77
CA ILE A 394 4.08 -22.33 20.78
C ILE A 394 3.34 -21.73 21.96
N SER A 395 4.03 -20.96 22.78
CA SER A 395 3.44 -20.14 23.82
C SER A 395 3.53 -18.68 23.41
N THR A 396 2.45 -17.95 23.60
CA THR A 396 2.35 -16.53 23.27
C THR A 396 2.03 -15.73 24.51
N ILE A 397 2.73 -14.62 24.72
CA ILE A 397 2.52 -13.67 25.81
C ILE A 397 2.32 -12.30 25.19
N GLY A 398 1.17 -11.69 25.43
CA GLY A 398 0.84 -10.37 24.92
C GLY A 398 -0.39 -9.79 25.59
N ASP A 399 -0.74 -8.56 25.22
CA ASP A 399 -1.86 -7.80 25.79
C ASP A 399 -3.19 -8.02 25.04
N GLY A 400 -3.16 -8.71 23.90
CA GLY A 400 -4.35 -9.09 23.13
C GLY A 400 -4.91 -10.46 23.48
N THR A 401 -5.86 -10.93 22.67
CA THR A 401 -6.54 -12.22 22.88
C THR A 401 -6.79 -12.96 21.57
N GLY A 402 -6.92 -14.29 21.65
CA GLY A 402 -7.44 -15.13 20.58
C GLY A 402 -6.44 -15.49 19.48
N VAL A 403 -5.14 -15.34 19.69
CA VAL A 403 -4.13 -15.85 18.76
C VAL A 403 -3.98 -17.36 18.91
N VAL A 404 -3.92 -18.06 17.78
CA VAL A 404 -3.56 -19.47 17.68
C VAL A 404 -2.49 -19.64 16.61
N LEU A 405 -1.33 -20.16 17.03
CA LEU A 405 -0.18 -20.39 16.17
C LEU A 405 0.22 -21.85 16.19
N THR A 406 0.51 -22.43 15.02
CA THR A 406 0.98 -23.80 14.87
C THR A 406 2.33 -23.81 14.14
N PRO A 407 3.39 -24.40 14.71
CA PRO A 407 4.68 -24.48 14.07
C PRO A 407 4.67 -25.53 12.96
N PHE A 408 5.26 -25.22 11.83
CA PHE A 408 5.57 -26.19 10.80
C PHE A 408 7.05 -26.57 10.90
N VAL A 409 7.30 -27.84 11.24
CA VAL A 409 8.65 -28.40 11.40
C VAL A 409 9.00 -29.19 10.14
N ASN A 410 10.13 -28.87 9.52
CA ASN A 410 10.61 -29.57 8.34
C ASN A 410 11.20 -30.98 8.68
N ALA A 411 11.57 -31.72 7.65
CA ALA A 411 12.14 -33.06 7.80
C ALA A 411 13.49 -33.09 8.54
N TYR A 412 14.13 -31.95 8.71
CA TYR A 412 15.43 -31.79 9.38
C TYR A 412 15.28 -31.40 10.87
N GLY A 413 14.05 -31.18 11.31
CA GLY A 413 13.77 -30.75 12.68
C GLY A 413 14.00 -29.27 12.94
N GLU A 414 13.84 -28.42 11.92
CA GLU A 414 13.91 -26.98 11.99
C GLU A 414 12.50 -26.40 11.85
N ILE A 415 12.20 -25.29 12.50
CA ILE A 415 10.93 -24.59 12.32
C ILE A 415 10.99 -23.77 11.03
N GLU A 416 10.39 -24.30 9.99
CA GLU A 416 10.39 -23.70 8.66
C GLU A 416 9.32 -22.60 8.52
N ASP A 417 8.18 -22.75 9.23
CA ASP A 417 7.07 -21.80 9.17
C ASP A 417 6.22 -21.83 10.44
N ILE A 418 5.47 -20.77 10.67
CA ILE A 418 4.46 -20.71 11.73
C ILE A 418 3.11 -20.38 11.10
N ILE A 419 2.24 -21.36 11.12
CA ILE A 419 0.87 -21.22 10.61
C ILE A 419 0.07 -20.40 11.61
N ILE A 420 -0.47 -19.28 11.16
CA ILE A 420 -1.37 -18.46 11.95
C ILE A 420 -2.79 -18.98 11.72
N GLU A 421 -3.30 -19.79 12.63
CA GLU A 421 -4.66 -20.33 12.55
C GLU A 421 -5.70 -19.28 12.95
N GLU A 422 -5.44 -18.55 14.05
CA GLU A 422 -6.22 -17.42 14.51
C GLU A 422 -5.31 -16.23 14.77
N ARG A 423 -5.66 -15.06 14.24
CA ARG A 423 -4.83 -13.86 14.33
C ARG A 423 -4.92 -13.15 15.66
N GLY A 424 -5.99 -13.41 16.40
CA GLY A 424 -6.31 -12.65 17.58
C GLY A 424 -6.66 -11.19 17.29
N SER A 425 -6.79 -10.42 18.33
CA SER A 425 -7.10 -8.99 18.26
C SER A 425 -6.62 -8.25 19.51
N GLY A 426 -6.42 -6.95 19.39
CA GLY A 426 -6.07 -6.08 20.52
C GLY A 426 -4.61 -6.17 20.97
N TYR A 427 -3.70 -6.73 20.16
CA TYR A 427 -2.30 -6.82 20.51
C TYR A 427 -1.56 -5.50 20.21
N THR A 428 -0.86 -4.98 21.20
CA THR A 428 0.18 -3.95 20.99
C THR A 428 1.58 -4.57 21.08
N HIS A 429 1.71 -5.72 21.73
CA HIS A 429 2.92 -6.53 21.73
C HIS A 429 2.56 -8.01 21.84
N LEU A 430 3.41 -8.87 21.30
CA LEU A 430 3.27 -10.32 21.41
C LEU A 430 4.64 -11.00 21.33
N ASP A 431 5.00 -11.67 22.40
CA ASP A 431 6.20 -12.52 22.45
C ASP A 431 5.83 -13.96 22.10
N ILE A 432 6.67 -14.60 21.30
CA ILE A 432 6.53 -16.00 20.88
C ILE A 432 7.68 -16.79 21.48
N SER A 433 7.35 -17.91 22.10
CA SER A 433 8.34 -18.86 22.60
C SER A 433 7.99 -20.30 22.20
N PHE A 434 9.02 -21.08 21.93
CA PHE A 434 8.89 -22.48 21.54
C PHE A 434 9.27 -23.39 22.69
N SER A 435 8.48 -24.45 22.91
CA SER A 435 8.84 -25.53 23.82
C SER A 435 8.74 -26.89 23.11
N SER A 436 9.80 -27.67 23.21
CA SER A 436 9.87 -29.03 22.68
C SER A 436 10.77 -29.87 23.58
N ALA A 437 10.52 -31.18 23.64
CA ALA A 437 11.36 -32.08 24.41
C ALA A 437 12.77 -32.26 23.80
N THR A 438 12.94 -31.99 22.53
CA THR A 438 14.16 -32.28 21.78
C THR A 438 14.72 -31.10 20.96
N GLY A 439 13.87 -30.11 20.65
CA GLY A 439 14.25 -28.94 19.84
C GLY A 439 14.75 -27.77 20.68
N THR A 440 15.71 -27.02 20.16
CA THR A 440 16.26 -25.80 20.78
C THR A 440 16.64 -24.76 19.75
N GLY A 441 16.72 -23.51 20.18
CA GLY A 441 17.33 -22.42 19.41
C GLY A 441 16.41 -21.69 18.45
N ALA A 442 15.14 -22.09 18.28
CA ALA A 442 14.25 -21.30 17.44
C ALA A 442 13.88 -19.99 18.13
N ASN A 443 13.93 -18.92 17.36
CA ASN A 443 13.53 -17.58 17.77
C ASN A 443 12.63 -16.96 16.70
N ALA A 444 11.47 -16.47 17.12
CA ALA A 444 10.55 -15.79 16.23
C ALA A 444 9.78 -14.70 16.97
N TYR A 445 9.44 -13.63 16.26
CA TYR A 445 8.57 -12.59 16.77
C TYR A 445 7.42 -12.26 15.81
N ALA A 446 6.33 -11.83 16.40
CA ALA A 446 5.16 -11.44 15.65
C ALA A 446 5.31 -10.00 15.15
N ASN A 447 5.13 -9.80 13.85
CA ASN A 447 4.85 -8.49 13.31
C ASN A 447 3.35 -8.21 13.50
N LEU A 448 3.06 -7.26 14.37
CA LEU A 448 1.70 -6.78 14.57
C LEU A 448 1.41 -5.73 13.52
N SER A 449 0.19 -5.76 12.96
CA SER A 449 -0.28 -4.59 12.25
C SER A 449 -0.46 -3.46 13.23
N VAL A 450 0.09 -2.34 12.90
CA VAL A 450 -0.47 -1.09 13.40
C VAL A 450 -1.85 -1.02 12.74
N ASP A 451 -2.88 -1.15 13.56
CA ASP A 451 -4.25 -1.07 13.11
C ASP A 451 -4.44 0.27 12.40
N ASP A 452 -4.77 0.23 11.11
CA ASP A 452 -5.40 1.36 10.45
C ASP A 452 -6.85 1.53 10.94
N LEU A 453 -7.34 0.59 11.75
CA LEU A 453 -8.57 0.66 12.50
C LEU A 453 -8.25 1.32 13.84
N ASP A 454 -8.58 2.56 13.93
CA ASP A 454 -8.77 3.17 15.23
C ASP A 454 -9.94 2.42 15.92
N THR A 455 -9.59 1.44 16.77
CA THR A 455 -10.59 0.71 17.60
C THR A 455 -11.40 1.70 18.40
N LEU A 456 -10.80 2.80 18.79
CA LEU A 456 -11.44 3.90 19.47
C LEU A 456 -12.45 4.61 18.55
N GLN A 457 -12.14 4.81 17.27
CA GLN A 457 -13.12 5.33 16.31
C GLN A 457 -14.36 4.44 16.23
N THR A 458 -14.19 3.11 16.22
CA THR A 458 -15.33 2.18 16.25
C THR A 458 -16.18 2.39 17.49
N VAL A 459 -15.56 2.55 18.67
CA VAL A 459 -16.27 2.82 19.92
C VAL A 459 -16.97 4.19 19.87
N VAL A 460 -16.32 5.22 19.32
CA VAL A 460 -16.90 6.55 19.15
C VAL A 460 -18.14 6.49 18.24
N GLU A 461 -18.06 5.78 17.09
CA GLU A 461 -19.17 5.65 16.15
C GLU A 461 -20.34 4.88 16.76
N LEU A 462 -20.07 3.78 17.45
CA LEU A 462 -21.11 2.95 18.09
C LEU A 462 -21.72 3.60 19.34
N SER A 463 -20.99 4.48 20.04
CA SER A 463 -21.48 5.19 21.23
C SER A 463 -22.25 6.45 20.92
N ALA A 464 -22.35 6.84 19.65
CA ALA A 464 -23.06 8.05 19.26
C ALA A 464 -24.56 7.98 19.58
N VAL A 465 -25.09 9.05 20.16
CA VAL A 465 -26.50 9.12 20.61
C VAL A 465 -27.32 9.91 19.59
N ASN A 466 -28.23 9.23 18.92
CA ASN A 466 -29.12 9.86 17.94
C ASN A 466 -30.14 10.78 18.62
N GLY A 467 -30.34 11.97 18.04
CA GLY A 467 -31.32 12.94 18.51
C GLY A 467 -30.95 13.56 19.86
N GLY A 468 -29.66 13.77 20.14
CA GLY A 468 -29.21 14.54 21.29
C GLY A 468 -29.21 16.05 21.01
N ILE A 469 -29.43 16.87 22.04
CA ILE A 469 -29.27 18.32 22.02
C ILE A 469 -28.01 18.66 22.78
N HIS A 470 -27.03 19.21 22.08
CA HIS A 470 -25.71 19.41 22.67
C HIS A 470 -25.29 20.87 22.82
N ALA A 471 -26.00 21.78 22.13
CA ALA A 471 -25.78 23.20 22.20
C ALA A 471 -27.07 23.98 21.92
N PHE A 472 -27.02 25.28 22.16
CA PHE A 472 -28.13 26.19 21.89
C PHE A 472 -27.61 27.43 21.16
N ARG A 473 -28.43 27.93 20.26
CA ARG A 473 -28.27 29.26 19.66
C ARG A 473 -29.09 30.25 20.42
N VAL A 474 -28.47 31.28 20.96
CA VAL A 474 -29.17 32.43 21.58
C VAL A 474 -29.32 33.52 20.52
N ALA A 475 -30.46 33.53 19.83
CA ALA A 475 -30.74 34.54 18.80
C ALA A 475 -31.10 35.92 19.43
N ASN A 476 -31.71 35.91 20.60
CA ASN A 476 -31.93 37.10 21.44
C ASN A 476 -31.73 36.71 22.89
N ALA A 477 -30.81 37.39 23.55
CA ALA A 477 -30.46 37.13 24.95
C ALA A 477 -31.57 37.59 25.95
N GLY A 478 -32.56 38.34 25.49
CA GLY A 478 -33.57 38.93 26.35
C GLY A 478 -32.99 39.94 27.36
N SER A 479 -33.80 40.32 28.32
CA SER A 479 -33.35 41.26 29.38
C SER A 479 -34.15 41.04 30.65
N GLY A 480 -33.57 41.55 31.79
CA GLY A 480 -34.24 41.55 33.07
C GLY A 480 -34.21 40.23 33.82
N TYR A 481 -33.40 39.25 33.39
CA TYR A 481 -33.31 37.94 34.03
C TYR A 481 -32.35 38.01 35.26
N SER A 482 -32.91 37.74 36.44
CA SER A 482 -32.09 37.41 37.62
C SER A 482 -32.12 35.89 37.90
N TYR A 483 -33.04 35.18 37.32
CA TYR A 483 -33.08 33.73 37.22
C TYR A 483 -33.80 33.33 35.92
N ALA A 484 -33.41 32.19 35.33
CA ALA A 484 -34.06 31.60 34.19
C ALA A 484 -33.87 30.08 34.17
N ASN A 485 -34.88 29.37 33.69
CA ASN A 485 -34.85 27.94 33.49
C ASN A 485 -35.11 27.64 31.99
N VAL A 486 -34.49 26.60 31.47
CA VAL A 486 -34.71 26.09 30.13
C VAL A 486 -35.60 24.85 30.19
N THR A 487 -36.60 24.80 29.34
CA THR A 487 -37.42 23.61 29.10
C THR A 487 -37.41 23.29 27.62
N VAL A 488 -37.15 22.02 27.30
CA VAL A 488 -37.24 21.52 25.91
C VAL A 488 -38.42 20.58 25.79
N THR A 489 -39.23 20.81 24.79
CA THR A 489 -40.36 19.96 24.43
C THR A 489 -40.20 19.48 23.00
N GLY A 490 -40.52 18.21 22.73
CA GLY A 490 -40.35 17.56 21.43
C GLY A 490 -40.79 16.10 21.51
N ASP A 491 -40.35 15.32 20.56
CA ASP A 491 -40.60 13.87 20.49
C ASP A 491 -39.57 13.03 21.22
N GLY A 492 -38.41 13.62 21.63
CA GLY A 492 -37.38 12.98 22.44
C GLY A 492 -37.61 13.09 23.94
N GLN A 493 -36.64 12.58 24.73
CA GLN A 493 -36.73 12.47 26.20
C GLN A 493 -35.39 12.76 26.87
N TYR A 494 -35.46 13.00 28.19
CA TYR A 494 -34.29 13.07 29.11
C TYR A 494 -33.32 14.24 28.88
N PHE A 495 -33.78 15.32 28.21
CA PHE A 495 -32.94 16.53 28.15
C PHE A 495 -32.82 17.20 29.53
N GLY A 496 -31.62 17.64 29.87
CA GLY A 496 -31.32 18.46 31.03
C GLY A 496 -30.31 19.56 30.70
N GLY A 497 -30.55 20.75 31.21
CA GLY A 497 -29.63 21.87 30.98
C GLY A 497 -29.92 23.03 31.96
N ASN A 498 -28.92 23.93 32.10
CA ASN A 498 -29.01 25.10 32.97
C ASN A 498 -28.72 26.37 32.17
N VAL A 499 -29.52 27.43 32.45
CA VAL A 499 -29.29 28.76 31.87
C VAL A 499 -28.18 29.47 32.62
N VAL A 500 -27.19 29.96 31.89
CA VAL A 500 -26.15 30.83 32.42
C VAL A 500 -26.46 32.28 32.06
N LEU A 501 -26.56 33.13 33.07
CA LEU A 501 -26.90 34.55 32.93
C LEU A 501 -25.62 35.41 33.00
N TYR A 502 -25.58 36.49 32.23
CA TYR A 502 -24.60 37.54 32.29
C TYR A 502 -25.28 38.91 32.08
N ASN A 503 -25.04 39.87 32.97
CA ASN A 503 -25.65 41.19 32.91
C ASN A 503 -27.19 41.19 32.74
N ASN A 504 -27.89 40.33 33.46
CA ASN A 504 -29.33 40.13 33.42
C ASN A 504 -29.87 39.70 32.04
N THR A 505 -29.05 39.07 31.23
CA THR A 505 -29.42 38.46 29.94
C THR A 505 -28.97 36.98 29.92
N ILE A 506 -29.50 36.21 29.00
CA ILE A 506 -29.08 34.83 28.79
C ILE A 506 -27.77 34.85 28.02
N ASN A 507 -26.72 34.34 28.63
CA ASN A 507 -25.40 34.22 27.99
C ASN A 507 -25.31 32.95 27.13
N TYR A 508 -25.55 31.78 27.76
CA TYR A 508 -25.63 30.50 27.08
C TYR A 508 -26.38 29.48 27.95
N ILE A 509 -26.58 28.28 27.40
CA ILE A 509 -27.22 27.17 28.13
C ILE A 509 -26.19 26.02 28.18
N THR A 510 -25.87 25.58 29.39
CA THR A 510 -25.06 24.36 29.58
C THR A 510 -25.95 23.14 29.47
N VAL A 511 -25.51 22.15 28.73
CA VAL A 511 -26.20 20.86 28.60
C VAL A 511 -25.62 19.89 29.65
N THR A 512 -26.47 19.45 30.57
CA THR A 512 -26.09 18.43 31.59
C THR A 512 -26.43 17.03 31.13
N THR A 513 -27.48 16.90 30.31
CA THR A 513 -27.91 15.66 29.68
C THR A 513 -28.44 15.99 28.28
N PRO A 514 -27.87 15.45 27.20
CA PRO A 514 -28.29 15.81 25.84
C PRO A 514 -29.66 15.28 25.44
N GLY A 515 -30.21 14.36 26.22
CA GLY A 515 -31.42 13.63 25.85
C GLY A 515 -31.17 12.67 24.68
N ILE A 516 -32.25 12.06 24.21
CA ILE A 516 -32.22 11.03 23.17
C ILE A 516 -33.50 11.07 22.35
N GLY A 517 -33.39 10.77 21.05
CA GLY A 517 -34.53 10.51 20.17
C GLY A 517 -35.27 11.77 19.69
N TYR A 518 -34.72 12.97 19.89
CA TYR A 518 -35.32 14.19 19.34
C TYR A 518 -35.13 14.23 17.82
N THR A 519 -36.21 14.39 17.08
CA THR A 519 -36.22 14.81 15.68
C THR A 519 -36.55 16.26 15.50
N TYR A 520 -37.21 16.85 16.51
CA TYR A 520 -37.44 18.29 16.67
C TYR A 520 -37.43 18.68 18.16
N ALA A 521 -37.08 19.94 18.46
CA ALA A 521 -36.99 20.46 19.80
C ALA A 521 -37.47 21.92 19.84
N ASN A 522 -38.50 22.21 20.65
CA ASN A 522 -38.94 23.55 20.97
C ASN A 522 -38.34 23.96 22.32
N VAL A 523 -37.69 25.11 22.38
CA VAL A 523 -37.06 25.63 23.57
C VAL A 523 -37.92 26.72 24.18
N THR A 524 -38.20 26.60 25.46
CA THR A 524 -38.93 27.63 26.24
C THR A 524 -38.03 28.09 27.40
N ILE A 525 -37.82 29.40 27.50
CA ILE A 525 -37.15 30.03 28.64
C ILE A 525 -38.20 30.57 29.58
N THR A 526 -38.16 30.15 30.83
CA THR A 526 -39.02 30.64 31.92
C THR A 526 -38.20 31.35 32.96
N GLY A 527 -38.63 32.52 33.40
CA GLY A 527 -37.93 33.36 34.40
C GLY A 527 -38.61 34.68 34.60
N ASN A 528 -37.93 35.61 35.28
CA ASN A 528 -38.48 36.95 35.54
C ASN A 528 -38.14 38.00 34.47
N GLY A 529 -37.32 37.63 33.47
CA GLY A 529 -36.98 38.44 32.31
C GLY A 529 -37.94 38.24 31.15
N SER A 530 -37.63 38.85 30.00
CA SER A 530 -38.44 38.77 28.80
C SER A 530 -37.62 38.82 27.51
N ASN A 531 -38.26 38.47 26.38
CA ASN A 531 -37.76 38.58 25.01
C ASN A 531 -36.54 37.66 24.68
N ALA A 532 -36.27 36.67 25.49
CA ALA A 532 -35.26 35.66 25.10
C ALA A 532 -35.81 34.83 23.93
N ASN A 533 -34.96 34.62 22.94
CA ASN A 533 -35.20 33.70 21.82
C ASN A 533 -34.04 32.76 21.69
N VAL A 534 -34.27 31.49 21.99
CA VAL A 534 -33.27 30.45 22.02
C VAL A 534 -33.78 29.24 21.24
N SER A 535 -32.93 28.67 20.43
CA SER A 535 -33.20 27.42 19.70
C SER A 535 -32.19 26.35 20.01
N ALA A 536 -32.62 25.08 20.00
CA ALA A 536 -31.75 23.94 20.21
C ALA A 536 -30.97 23.62 18.94
N ILE A 537 -29.70 23.23 19.11
CA ILE A 537 -28.86 22.68 18.06
C ILE A 537 -28.86 21.15 18.22
N MET A 538 -29.46 20.50 17.22
CA MET A 538 -29.65 19.06 17.21
C MET A 538 -28.39 18.36 16.74
N SER A 539 -28.13 17.15 17.26
CA SER A 539 -27.12 16.27 16.71
C SER A 539 -27.45 15.85 15.26
N PRO A 540 -26.45 15.51 14.43
CA PRO A 540 -26.71 14.92 13.12
C PRO A 540 -27.46 13.59 13.28
N THR A 541 -28.06 13.11 12.19
CA THR A 541 -28.69 11.79 12.15
C THR A 541 -27.67 10.70 12.53
N GLY A 542 -27.98 9.89 13.51
CA GLY A 542 -27.08 8.90 14.10
C GLY A 542 -26.38 9.40 15.37
N GLY A 543 -26.29 10.70 15.58
CA GLY A 543 -25.57 11.31 16.71
C GLY A 543 -24.22 11.88 16.30
N HIS A 544 -23.61 12.68 17.18
CA HIS A 544 -22.26 13.20 16.96
C HIS A 544 -21.22 12.09 17.05
N GLY A 545 -20.42 11.94 16.00
CA GLY A 545 -19.38 10.93 15.87
C GLY A 545 -19.83 9.62 15.23
N SER A 546 -21.12 9.49 14.84
CA SER A 546 -21.64 8.25 14.23
C SER A 546 -21.12 7.97 12.83
N ASP A 547 -20.84 9.02 12.07
CA ASP A 547 -20.40 8.92 10.66
C ASP A 547 -19.51 10.13 10.30
N PRO A 548 -18.19 10.04 10.49
CA PRO A 548 -17.29 11.13 10.18
C PRO A 548 -17.35 11.61 8.73
N VAL A 549 -17.54 10.72 7.77
CA VAL A 549 -17.63 11.06 6.33
C VAL A 549 -18.84 11.96 6.09
N ARG A 550 -19.97 11.63 6.70
CA ARG A 550 -21.19 12.42 6.58
C ARG A 550 -21.14 13.73 7.38
N GLU A 551 -20.63 13.66 8.60
CA GLU A 551 -20.62 14.78 9.53
C GLU A 551 -19.64 15.88 9.16
N LEU A 552 -18.51 15.53 8.50
CA LEU A 552 -17.51 16.47 8.00
C LEU A 552 -17.73 16.86 6.54
N PHE A 553 -18.84 16.47 5.93
CA PHE A 553 -19.19 16.77 4.54
C PHE A 553 -18.15 16.29 3.52
N ALA A 554 -17.60 15.09 3.71
CA ALA A 554 -16.62 14.53 2.79
C ALA A 554 -17.28 14.15 1.44
N ASP A 555 -17.25 15.08 0.50
CA ASP A 555 -17.81 14.96 -0.86
C ASP A 555 -16.73 14.89 -1.94
N THR A 556 -15.52 14.59 -1.54
CA THR A 556 -14.33 14.58 -2.39
C THR A 556 -13.56 13.29 -2.14
N LEU A 557 -13.06 12.66 -3.21
CA LEU A 557 -12.19 11.50 -3.14
C LEU A 557 -10.76 11.90 -3.52
N MET A 558 -9.81 11.37 -2.77
CA MET A 558 -8.41 11.40 -3.15
C MET A 558 -7.98 10.00 -3.55
N PHE A 559 -7.37 9.91 -4.72
CA PHE A 559 -6.72 8.72 -5.24
C PHE A 559 -5.21 8.89 -5.09
N THR A 560 -4.52 7.83 -4.73
CA THR A 560 -3.05 7.83 -4.65
C THR A 560 -2.48 6.61 -5.34
N SER A 561 -1.32 6.73 -5.93
CA SER A 561 -0.56 5.60 -6.43
C SER A 561 0.92 5.93 -6.40
N THR A 562 1.74 4.97 -5.96
CA THR A 562 3.18 5.09 -6.01
C THR A 562 3.71 4.31 -7.20
N ILE A 563 4.40 5.01 -8.11
CA ILE A 563 5.02 4.42 -9.29
C ILE A 563 6.49 4.16 -8.96
N ASN A 564 6.89 2.91 -9.08
CA ASN A 564 8.26 2.47 -8.92
C ASN A 564 8.87 2.29 -10.31
N ASN A 565 10.19 2.50 -10.39
CA ASN A 565 10.95 2.16 -11.58
C ASN A 565 10.96 0.65 -11.83
N GLU A 566 10.17 0.18 -12.77
CA GLU A 566 10.10 -1.23 -13.14
C GLU A 566 10.39 -1.41 -14.64
N LYS A 567 11.67 -1.57 -14.98
CA LYS A 567 12.14 -1.75 -16.36
C LYS A 567 11.34 -2.76 -17.19
N ASN A 568 10.85 -3.82 -16.58
CA ASN A 568 10.13 -4.90 -17.28
C ASN A 568 8.63 -4.63 -17.48
N HIS A 569 8.10 -3.51 -16.98
CA HIS A 569 6.68 -3.19 -17.03
C HIS A 569 6.35 -1.85 -17.72
N GLY A 570 7.29 -1.32 -18.52
CA GLY A 570 7.04 -0.13 -19.34
C GLY A 570 7.21 1.21 -18.61
N VAL A 571 7.54 1.20 -17.33
CA VAL A 571 7.91 2.41 -16.61
C VAL A 571 9.42 2.41 -16.46
N ASP A 572 10.13 2.89 -17.47
CA ASP A 572 11.56 3.14 -17.31
C ASP A 572 11.77 4.51 -16.67
N VAL A 573 12.69 4.57 -15.72
CA VAL A 573 13.12 5.80 -15.03
C VAL A 573 13.76 6.85 -15.93
N GLN A 574 14.28 6.43 -17.06
CA GLN A 574 14.88 7.35 -18.01
C GLN A 574 13.84 8.05 -18.88
N ASN A 575 12.59 7.57 -18.82
CA ASN A 575 11.50 8.17 -19.54
C ASN A 575 10.78 9.21 -18.69
N ASP A 576 10.90 10.46 -19.08
CA ASP A 576 10.00 11.47 -18.60
C ASP A 576 8.60 11.22 -19.20
N TYR A 577 7.60 11.18 -18.35
CA TYR A 577 6.20 11.20 -18.78
C TYR A 577 5.61 12.58 -18.47
N ARG A 578 4.70 13.01 -19.35
CA ARG A 578 4.10 14.36 -19.31
C ARG A 578 2.59 14.33 -19.14
N GLN A 579 2.01 13.14 -19.05
CA GLN A 579 0.58 12.96 -18.86
C GLN A 579 0.33 11.78 -17.93
N PHE A 580 -0.64 11.93 -17.05
CA PHE A 580 -1.20 10.82 -16.28
C PHE A 580 -2.71 10.98 -16.16
N GLY A 581 -3.40 9.93 -15.76
CA GLY A 581 -4.83 9.98 -15.57
C GLY A 581 -5.38 8.68 -15.02
N ILE A 582 -6.70 8.58 -15.01
CA ILE A 582 -7.44 7.41 -14.52
C ILE A 582 -8.25 6.81 -15.66
N ILE A 583 -8.11 5.52 -15.85
CA ILE A 583 -8.84 4.72 -16.82
C ILE A 583 -9.50 3.53 -16.13
N LYS A 584 -10.70 3.14 -16.60
CA LYS A 584 -11.53 2.09 -16.00
C LYS A 584 -11.73 0.95 -16.99
N ASP A 585 -11.74 -0.28 -16.49
CA ASP A 585 -12.14 -1.50 -17.20
C ASP A 585 -11.37 -1.78 -18.51
N LEU A 586 -10.05 -1.70 -18.43
CA LEU A 586 -9.17 -2.10 -19.53
C LEU A 586 -9.30 -3.59 -19.86
N THR A 587 -9.08 -3.93 -21.11
CA THR A 587 -8.94 -5.32 -21.57
C THR A 587 -7.48 -5.69 -21.79
N LYS A 588 -7.18 -6.98 -21.76
CA LYS A 588 -5.88 -7.51 -22.13
C LYS A 588 -5.63 -7.28 -23.63
N HIS A 589 -4.38 -7.07 -24.00
CA HIS A 589 -3.96 -6.98 -25.39
C HIS A 589 -4.41 -8.24 -26.16
N ASN A 590 -4.93 -8.05 -27.36
CA ASN A 590 -5.42 -9.10 -28.27
C ASN A 590 -6.44 -10.09 -27.68
N SER A 591 -7.10 -9.70 -26.60
CA SER A 591 -8.08 -10.56 -25.96
C SER A 591 -9.20 -9.67 -25.45
N GLY A 592 -10.43 -9.95 -25.70
CA GLY A 592 -11.56 -9.20 -25.14
C GLY A 592 -11.76 -9.39 -23.62
N LEU A 593 -10.84 -10.10 -22.95
CA LEU A 593 -10.92 -10.39 -21.52
C LEU A 593 -10.50 -9.16 -20.69
N ALA A 594 -11.14 -8.96 -19.55
CA ALA A 594 -10.79 -7.90 -18.62
C ALA A 594 -9.32 -8.03 -18.18
N PHE A 595 -8.62 -6.89 -18.15
CA PHE A 595 -7.30 -6.80 -17.54
C PHE A 595 -7.48 -6.64 -16.03
N ALA A 596 -6.87 -7.51 -15.25
CA ALA A 596 -7.04 -7.54 -13.79
C ALA A 596 -5.73 -7.39 -13.02
N ASN A 597 -4.58 -7.44 -13.71
CA ASN A 597 -3.26 -7.36 -13.09
C ASN A 597 -3.01 -5.99 -12.45
N ILE A 598 -2.09 -5.93 -11.48
CA ILE A 598 -1.78 -4.69 -10.76
C ILE A 598 -1.02 -3.71 -11.66
N ILE A 599 -0.14 -4.19 -12.53
CA ILE A 599 0.66 -3.37 -13.44
C ILE A 599 0.52 -3.94 -14.84
N GLY A 600 0.42 -3.07 -15.83
CA GLY A 600 0.40 -3.44 -17.25
C GLY A 600 1.15 -2.45 -18.10
N SER A 601 1.87 -2.95 -19.10
CA SER A 601 2.56 -2.17 -20.12
C SER A 601 1.76 -2.13 -21.40
N ALA A 602 1.79 -0.98 -22.07
CA ALA A 602 1.26 -0.81 -23.43
C ALA A 602 2.38 -0.92 -24.49
N CYS A 603 3.59 -1.29 -24.10
CA CYS A 603 4.76 -1.32 -24.98
C CYS A 603 5.19 -2.75 -25.31
N TYR A 604 5.79 -2.91 -26.47
CA TYR A 604 6.56 -4.08 -26.86
C TYR A 604 7.99 -3.96 -26.34
N LEU A 605 8.56 -5.07 -25.86
CA LEU A 605 10.00 -5.22 -25.71
C LEU A 605 10.48 -6.19 -26.80
N LEU A 606 11.29 -5.69 -27.72
CA LEU A 606 11.78 -6.43 -28.88
C LEU A 606 13.29 -6.60 -28.81
N THR A 607 13.80 -7.72 -29.30
CA THR A 607 15.22 -7.87 -29.71
C THR A 607 15.29 -7.66 -31.22
N MET A 608 16.14 -6.76 -31.65
CA MET A 608 16.35 -6.39 -33.05
C MET A 608 17.66 -6.97 -33.55
N ASP A 609 17.79 -7.12 -34.86
CA ASP A 609 19.06 -7.49 -35.52
C ASP A 609 20.14 -6.40 -35.30
N SER A 610 19.73 -5.13 -35.23
CA SER A 610 20.54 -3.98 -34.87
C SER A 610 19.69 -2.90 -34.22
N VAL A 611 20.29 -2.08 -33.35
CA VAL A 611 19.70 -0.85 -32.82
C VAL A 611 20.60 0.36 -33.07
N SER A 612 21.62 0.18 -33.93
CA SER A 612 22.61 1.23 -34.21
C SER A 612 21.98 2.40 -34.95
N GLY A 613 22.20 3.60 -34.44
CA GLY A 613 21.66 4.83 -35.00
C GLY A 613 20.27 5.22 -34.50
N LEU A 614 19.58 4.33 -33.79
CA LEU A 614 18.30 4.62 -33.17
C LEU A 614 18.46 5.36 -31.87
N VAL A 615 17.62 6.34 -31.64
CA VAL A 615 17.53 7.08 -30.40
C VAL A 615 16.08 7.07 -29.89
N ARG A 616 15.90 7.42 -28.65
CA ARG A 616 14.58 7.62 -28.03
C ARG A 616 13.81 8.69 -28.83
N ASP A 617 12.49 8.54 -28.85
CA ASP A 617 11.53 9.38 -29.55
C ASP A 617 11.56 9.27 -31.10
N ASP A 618 12.46 8.44 -31.67
CA ASP A 618 12.38 8.10 -33.08
C ASP A 618 11.10 7.35 -33.40
N ILE A 619 10.58 7.57 -34.58
CA ILE A 619 9.39 6.88 -35.10
C ILE A 619 9.80 5.90 -36.17
N LEU A 620 9.64 4.63 -35.87
CA LEU A 620 9.79 3.55 -36.85
C LEU A 620 8.46 3.26 -37.54
N THR A 621 8.52 2.82 -38.77
CA THR A 621 7.34 2.46 -39.55
C THR A 621 7.41 1.00 -40.00
N HIS A 622 6.26 0.35 -40.03
CA HIS A 622 6.08 -0.98 -40.60
C HIS A 622 4.94 -0.94 -41.61
N THR A 623 5.08 -1.62 -42.72
CA THR A 623 4.02 -1.72 -43.71
C THR A 623 3.42 -3.14 -43.68
N ALA A 624 2.21 -3.24 -43.17
CA ALA A 624 1.44 -4.48 -43.15
C ALA A 624 0.12 -4.28 -43.89
N ASP A 625 -0.27 -5.25 -44.69
CA ASP A 625 -1.52 -5.26 -45.48
C ASP A 625 -1.74 -3.97 -46.30
N GLY A 626 -0.66 -3.39 -46.83
CA GLY A 626 -0.71 -2.15 -47.60
C GLY A 626 -0.93 -0.89 -46.77
N SER A 627 -0.97 -1.01 -45.43
CA SER A 627 -1.11 0.11 -44.50
C SER A 627 0.19 0.37 -43.75
N LYS A 628 0.57 1.64 -43.67
CA LYS A 628 1.74 2.08 -42.92
C LYS A 628 1.38 2.25 -41.44
N ARG A 629 2.13 1.60 -40.55
CA ARG A 629 1.98 1.63 -39.10
C ARG A 629 3.17 2.33 -38.48
N SER A 630 2.95 3.03 -37.37
CA SER A 630 3.98 3.81 -36.68
C SER A 630 4.20 3.29 -35.28
N PHE A 631 5.47 3.20 -34.92
CA PHE A 631 5.96 2.77 -33.60
C PHE A 631 6.94 3.81 -33.08
N GLU A 632 6.73 4.26 -31.88
CA GLU A 632 7.59 5.24 -31.22
C GLU A 632 8.57 4.54 -30.28
N ILE A 633 9.84 4.89 -30.37
CA ILE A 633 10.88 4.33 -29.50
C ILE A 633 10.79 4.99 -28.12
N VAL A 634 10.47 4.19 -27.12
CA VAL A 634 10.44 4.60 -25.70
C VAL A 634 11.83 4.48 -25.09
N GLU A 635 12.58 3.42 -25.40
CA GLU A 635 13.96 3.20 -24.93
C GLU A 635 14.75 2.35 -25.91
N VAL A 636 16.06 2.68 -26.05
CA VAL A 636 17.03 1.86 -26.78
C VAL A 636 18.01 1.21 -25.81
N ILE A 637 18.02 -0.12 -25.74
CA ILE A 637 18.89 -0.89 -24.85
C ILE A 637 20.06 -1.47 -25.68
N ASN A 638 21.09 -0.70 -25.88
CA ASN A 638 22.22 -1.02 -26.76
C ASN A 638 22.96 -2.31 -26.35
N SER A 639 23.07 -2.61 -25.04
CA SER A 639 23.81 -3.76 -24.53
C SER A 639 23.23 -5.11 -24.97
N THR A 640 21.96 -5.17 -25.29
CA THR A 640 21.22 -6.38 -25.67
C THR A 640 20.54 -6.26 -27.04
N SER A 641 20.79 -5.20 -27.80
CA SER A 641 20.10 -4.88 -29.05
C SER A 641 18.58 -4.91 -28.92
N GLN A 642 18.06 -4.32 -27.82
CA GLN A 642 16.63 -4.33 -27.56
C GLN A 642 16.04 -2.94 -27.70
N LEU A 643 14.77 -2.92 -28.09
CA LEU A 643 13.92 -1.74 -28.15
C LEU A 643 12.68 -1.92 -27.28
N LEU A 644 12.40 -0.91 -26.45
CA LEU A 644 11.08 -0.72 -25.88
C LEU A 644 10.34 0.23 -26.80
N ILE A 645 9.26 -0.23 -27.43
CA ILE A 645 8.52 0.59 -28.42
C ILE A 645 7.02 0.59 -28.11
N GLN A 646 6.39 1.69 -28.49
CA GLN A 646 4.97 1.90 -28.35
C GLN A 646 4.29 1.87 -29.75
N ASP A 647 3.30 1.02 -29.92
CA ASP A 647 2.45 1.04 -31.11
C ASP A 647 1.49 2.23 -31.09
N LYS A 648 1.41 2.97 -32.19
CA LYS A 648 0.50 4.10 -32.36
C LYS A 648 -0.79 3.77 -33.09
N ASN A 649 -0.95 2.54 -33.59
CA ASN A 649 -2.04 2.18 -34.51
C ASN A 649 -2.81 0.93 -34.10
N ASN A 650 -2.56 0.36 -32.92
CA ASN A 650 -3.11 -0.91 -32.45
C ASN A 650 -2.84 -2.07 -33.44
N HIS A 651 -1.57 -2.27 -33.76
CA HIS A 651 -1.11 -3.30 -34.68
C HIS A 651 -0.18 -4.29 -33.99
N ASP A 652 -0.39 -5.56 -34.27
CA ASP A 652 0.47 -6.61 -33.75
C ASP A 652 1.72 -6.79 -34.60
N LEU A 653 2.86 -6.86 -33.90
CA LEU A 653 4.13 -7.21 -34.51
C LEU A 653 4.34 -8.72 -34.46
N ALA A 654 5.02 -9.23 -35.48
CA ALA A 654 5.48 -10.61 -35.59
C ALA A 654 7.02 -10.68 -35.68
N ILE A 655 7.56 -11.86 -35.37
CA ILE A 655 8.98 -12.14 -35.61
C ILE A 655 9.25 -12.05 -37.11
N ALA A 656 10.36 -11.46 -37.49
CA ALA A 656 10.79 -11.11 -38.83
C ALA A 656 10.08 -9.91 -39.48
N ASP A 657 9.18 -9.22 -38.79
CA ASP A 657 8.73 -7.90 -39.24
C ASP A 657 9.89 -6.92 -39.34
N VAL A 658 9.82 -6.06 -40.34
CA VAL A 658 10.84 -5.04 -40.58
C VAL A 658 10.30 -3.68 -40.19
N LEU A 659 10.99 -3.03 -39.28
CA LEU A 659 10.73 -1.67 -38.84
C LEU A 659 11.71 -0.74 -39.56
N LYS A 660 11.22 0.34 -40.15
CA LYS A 660 12.02 1.26 -40.94
C LYS A 660 12.08 2.64 -40.30
N ASP A 661 13.28 3.14 -40.11
CA ASP A 661 13.53 4.55 -39.89
C ASP A 661 13.46 5.28 -41.23
N GLU A 662 12.41 6.04 -41.45
CA GLU A 662 12.21 6.77 -42.70
C GLU A 662 13.17 7.95 -42.87
N THR A 663 13.70 8.50 -41.79
CA THR A 663 14.63 9.63 -41.78
C THR A 663 16.02 9.20 -42.21
N ALA A 664 16.53 8.15 -41.59
CA ALA A 664 17.82 7.53 -41.92
C ALA A 664 17.73 6.61 -43.13
N ASN A 665 16.52 6.18 -43.53
CA ASN A 665 16.25 5.17 -44.56
C ASN A 665 16.94 3.80 -44.23
N VAL A 666 16.90 3.40 -42.97
CA VAL A 666 17.45 2.15 -42.46
C VAL A 666 16.35 1.24 -41.99
N GLU A 667 16.52 -0.06 -42.26
CA GLU A 667 15.58 -1.11 -41.86
C GLU A 667 16.17 -1.94 -40.74
N TYR A 668 15.33 -2.36 -39.80
CA TYR A 668 15.67 -3.16 -38.62
C TYR A 668 14.69 -4.32 -38.50
N ALA A 669 15.21 -5.54 -38.42
CA ALA A 669 14.35 -6.72 -38.32
C ALA A 669 14.09 -7.13 -36.86
N VAL A 670 12.85 -7.50 -36.57
CA VAL A 670 12.44 -8.08 -35.28
C VAL A 670 12.95 -9.50 -35.19
N VAL A 671 13.94 -9.75 -34.33
CA VAL A 671 14.50 -11.08 -34.08
C VAL A 671 13.67 -11.85 -33.07
N THR A 672 13.25 -11.19 -32.00
CA THR A 672 12.44 -11.81 -30.95
C THR A 672 11.50 -10.76 -30.33
N ILE A 673 10.28 -11.18 -30.05
CA ILE A 673 9.34 -10.43 -29.20
C ILE A 673 9.53 -10.94 -27.78
N ASN A 674 10.30 -10.22 -26.98
CA ASN A 674 10.58 -10.56 -25.59
C ASN A 674 9.36 -10.34 -24.70
N LYS A 675 8.56 -9.32 -25.04
CA LYS A 675 7.30 -9.02 -24.36
C LYS A 675 6.35 -8.30 -25.32
N SER A 676 5.11 -8.77 -25.39
CA SER A 676 3.99 -8.06 -26.00
C SER A 676 3.32 -7.13 -24.98
N PRO A 677 2.55 -6.13 -25.41
CA PRO A 677 1.74 -5.33 -24.51
C PRO A 677 0.85 -6.18 -23.61
N ASP A 678 0.69 -5.77 -22.36
CA ASP A 678 -0.22 -6.45 -21.42
C ASP A 678 -1.67 -5.98 -21.63
N ILE A 679 -1.84 -4.73 -22.06
CA ILE A 679 -3.12 -4.04 -22.11
C ILE A 679 -3.46 -3.58 -23.52
N ASN A 680 -4.76 -3.55 -23.81
CA ASN A 680 -5.30 -2.83 -24.94
C ASN A 680 -5.61 -1.38 -24.49
N LYS A 681 -4.74 -0.44 -24.78
CA LYS A 681 -4.87 0.96 -24.40
C LYS A 681 -6.06 1.69 -25.05
N PHE A 682 -6.66 1.11 -26.09
CA PHE A 682 -7.86 1.64 -26.75
C PHE A 682 -9.16 1.11 -26.16
N SER A 683 -9.09 0.25 -25.13
CA SER A 683 -10.24 -0.26 -24.39
C SER A 683 -10.53 0.54 -23.12
N GLY A 684 -11.65 0.25 -22.47
CA GLY A 684 -12.05 0.84 -21.21
C GLY A 684 -12.47 2.32 -21.34
N ASP A 685 -12.83 2.92 -20.21
CA ASP A 685 -13.33 4.29 -20.11
C ASP A 685 -12.25 5.21 -19.52
N LEU A 686 -11.91 6.28 -20.22
CA LEU A 686 -10.98 7.30 -19.75
C LEU A 686 -11.73 8.31 -18.89
N LEU A 687 -11.39 8.39 -17.61
CA LEU A 687 -12.15 9.17 -16.60
C LEU A 687 -11.50 10.49 -16.23
N TYR A 688 -10.18 10.54 -16.22
CA TYR A 688 -9.43 11.71 -15.80
C TYR A 688 -8.10 11.80 -16.55
N ILE A 689 -7.71 12.99 -16.94
CA ILE A 689 -6.46 13.29 -17.60
C ILE A 689 -5.84 14.53 -16.94
N ASP A 690 -4.55 14.51 -16.72
CA ASP A 690 -3.77 15.65 -16.26
C ASP A 690 -2.49 15.76 -17.09
N ASN A 691 -2.28 16.94 -17.69
CA ASN A 691 -1.09 17.28 -18.43
C ASN A 691 -0.08 17.95 -17.51
N ARG A 692 1.16 17.53 -17.58
CA ARG A 692 2.23 18.03 -16.71
C ARG A 692 3.47 18.42 -17.48
N THR A 693 4.29 19.23 -16.85
CA THR A 693 5.69 19.36 -17.19
C THR A 693 6.38 18.02 -17.08
N ALA A 694 7.44 17.80 -17.84
CA ALA A 694 8.19 16.56 -17.82
C ALA A 694 8.59 16.15 -16.38
N VAL A 695 8.37 14.88 -16.05
CA VAL A 695 8.77 14.29 -14.76
C VAL A 695 9.88 13.29 -15.06
N SER A 696 11.11 13.69 -14.85
CA SER A 696 12.26 12.78 -14.95
C SER A 696 12.63 12.21 -13.59
N HIS A 697 13.02 10.95 -13.57
CA HIS A 697 13.34 10.23 -12.35
C HIS A 697 14.76 9.68 -12.37
N SER A 698 15.34 9.51 -11.19
CA SER A 698 16.49 8.64 -11.00
C SER A 698 16.05 7.18 -10.76
N ALA A 699 16.95 6.23 -10.99
CA ALA A 699 16.69 4.79 -10.86
C ALA A 699 16.17 4.33 -9.48
N GLN A 700 16.30 5.15 -8.46
CA GLN A 700 15.91 4.84 -7.07
C GLN A 700 14.76 5.72 -6.56
N GLN A 701 14.22 6.57 -7.41
CA GLN A 701 13.17 7.53 -6.99
C GLN A 701 11.79 6.90 -7.07
N LEU A 702 10.99 7.09 -6.01
CA LEU A 702 9.57 6.78 -5.98
C LEU A 702 8.79 8.04 -6.36
N VAL A 703 7.82 7.89 -7.24
CA VAL A 703 6.87 8.95 -7.58
C VAL A 703 5.50 8.59 -7.06
N THR A 704 4.93 9.48 -6.25
CA THR A 704 3.56 9.31 -5.77
C THR A 704 2.65 10.28 -6.53
N LEU A 705 1.71 9.73 -7.27
CA LEU A 705 0.61 10.45 -7.88
C LEU A 705 -0.51 10.60 -6.86
N ARG A 706 -1.04 11.83 -6.71
CA ARG A 706 -2.23 12.11 -5.90
C ARG A 706 -3.19 12.92 -6.76
N THR A 707 -4.41 12.42 -6.87
CA THR A 707 -5.49 13.07 -7.63
C THR A 707 -6.67 13.31 -6.72
N VAL A 708 -7.13 14.54 -6.65
CA VAL A 708 -8.32 14.93 -5.88
C VAL A 708 -9.47 15.16 -6.86
N ILE A 709 -10.52 14.38 -6.71
CA ILE A 709 -11.71 14.45 -7.58
C ILE A 709 -12.92 14.86 -6.73
N LYS A 710 -13.46 16.00 -7.08
CA LYS A 710 -14.75 16.48 -6.57
C LYS A 710 -15.80 16.13 -7.60
N LEU A 711 -16.70 15.21 -7.25
CA LEU A 711 -17.76 14.72 -8.13
C LEU A 711 -19.01 15.60 -8.06
#